data_e936991d28acce77f4211ff774730ed0
#
_entry.id   e936991d28acce77f4211ff774730ed0
#
_cell.length_a   1.000
_cell.length_b   1.000
_cell.length_c   1.000
_cell.angle_alpha   90.00
_cell.angle_beta   90.00
_cell.angle_gamma   90.00
#
_symmetry.space_group_name_H-M   'P 1'
#
loop_
_entity.id
_entity.type
_entity.pdbx_description
1 polymer ?
#
loop_
_entity_poly.entity_id
_entity_poly.type
_entity_poly.pdbx_seq_one_letter_code
_entity_poly.pdbx_strand_id
1 'polypeptide(L)'
;QQPEEFENIVIKSLPDGEVLRLKDIAEIQLDRLGYNFTNRVDGHKSVTCIVYQMAGTNATQTISDIEALLDEASKTLPTGLKLNISMNANDFLFASIHEVVKTLIEAFILVFIVVYIFLQDLRSTLIPTIAIPVALIGTFFILSLVGFSLNLLTLCALVLAIAIVVDDAIVVVEGVHAKLDQGYTSARLASIDAMNELGGAIVSITLVMMAVFVPVSFMGGTAGTFYRQFGMTMAIAIGLSALNALTLSPALCAVLLKPHKKEDGTTEDSTLKERMKVAYTAAHTTMINRYTEAIGKMLHPGITLTLTLIAILGMIFGLFSINPIVTAIFVVLSILALIGMSTKKFKNRFNDTYESILKRYKKRVLFFIQKKWLSMGLVVASIAILVFFMNTTPTGMVPNEDTGTLMGAVTLPPGTSQDRSEKILARVDSLIASDPAVLSRTMISGFSFIGGQGPSYGSFIIKLKDWDERSMIQNSDVVVGSLYMRAQKIIKEAQVLFFAPPMIPGYSASTDIEVNMQDKTGGDLNKFFDVVNDYTAALEARPEINSAKTSFNPNFPQYMIDIDAAACKKAGISPSDILTTMQGYYGGLYASNFNRFGKMYRVMIQSDPLSRKNLESLKNIKVRNSAGEMAPIAQFISVEKVYGPDIISRFNLYTSMKVMVAPASGYTSGQALTALAEVAQENLPTGYTYELGGMAREEAQSSGSATGLIFVLCFVFVYLLLSAQYESYILPLAVLLSIPFGLLGSFLFVNGVSAIGNISALKMILGTMSNNIYMQIALIMLMGLLAKNAILIVEFALDRRKMGMSITWAAVLGAGARLRPILMTSLAMVVGLLPLMFAFGVGAHGNRTLGTASIGGMLIGMICQIFIVPALFVIFQYLQEKVKPMEWEDI
;
A
#
# COMPACT_ATOMS: atom_id res chain seq x y z
N GLN A 1 -50.47 15.56 -10.41
CA GLN A 1 -49.04 15.19 -10.64
C GLN A 1 -48.28 16.24 -11.49
N GLN A 2 -49.04 17.16 -12.10
CA GLN A 2 -48.51 18.32 -12.81
C GLN A 2 -48.68 19.59 -12.01
N PRO A 3 -47.83 20.62 -12.08
CA PRO A 3 -48.01 21.88 -11.42
C PRO A 3 -49.42 22.49 -11.67
N GLU A 4 -49.92 22.39 -12.89
CA GLU A 4 -51.22 22.93 -13.30
C GLU A 4 -52.40 22.26 -12.58
N GLU A 5 -52.27 21.01 -12.14
CA GLU A 5 -53.29 20.34 -11.32
C GLU A 5 -53.37 20.92 -9.95
N PHE A 6 -52.21 21.25 -9.37
CA PHE A 6 -52.12 21.94 -8.06
C PHE A 6 -52.62 23.39 -8.15
N GLU A 7 -52.29 24.11 -9.23
CA GLU A 7 -52.78 25.48 -9.49
C GLU A 7 -54.27 25.55 -9.44
N ASN A 8 -54.99 24.56 -9.89
CA ASN A 8 -56.45 24.51 -9.99
C ASN A 8 -57.13 24.03 -8.68
N ILE A 9 -56.38 23.70 -7.65
CA ILE A 9 -56.99 23.34 -6.35
C ILE A 9 -57.83 24.51 -5.83
N VAL A 10 -59.08 24.22 -5.47
CA VAL A 10 -60.00 25.18 -4.90
C VAL A 10 -59.74 25.37 -3.41
N ILE A 11 -59.37 26.57 -3.00
CA ILE A 11 -59.10 26.93 -1.63
C ILE A 11 -60.37 27.41 -0.93
N LYS A 12 -61.15 28.24 -1.64
CA LYS A 12 -62.37 28.81 -1.12
C LYS A 12 -63.39 29.02 -2.23
N SER A 13 -64.64 28.70 -1.96
CA SER A 13 -65.79 29.03 -2.84
C SER A 13 -66.74 29.96 -2.08
N LEU A 14 -67.17 30.99 -2.75
CA LEU A 14 -68.13 31.95 -2.20
C LEU A 14 -69.54 31.53 -2.68
N PRO A 15 -70.60 31.94 -1.93
CA PRO A 15 -71.95 31.60 -2.26
C PRO A 15 -72.45 32.18 -3.58
N ASP A 16 -71.83 33.21 -4.13
CA ASP A 16 -72.06 33.89 -5.39
C ASP A 16 -71.37 33.17 -6.58
N GLY A 17 -70.71 32.08 -6.32
CA GLY A 17 -70.07 31.26 -7.34
C GLY A 17 -68.62 31.63 -7.66
N GLU A 18 -68.04 32.64 -7.01
CA GLU A 18 -66.61 32.96 -7.15
C GLU A 18 -65.77 31.89 -6.45
N VAL A 19 -64.68 31.46 -7.13
CA VAL A 19 -63.77 30.39 -6.66
C VAL A 19 -62.37 30.92 -6.57
N LEU A 20 -61.79 30.89 -5.36
CA LEU A 20 -60.38 31.18 -5.13
C LEU A 20 -59.56 29.89 -5.32
N ARG A 21 -58.64 29.89 -6.25
CA ARG A 21 -57.74 28.77 -6.59
C ARG A 21 -56.35 29.01 -6.02
N LEU A 22 -55.57 27.91 -5.90
CA LEU A 22 -54.22 27.98 -5.34
C LEU A 22 -53.31 28.89 -6.20
N LYS A 23 -53.47 28.93 -7.52
CA LYS A 23 -52.72 29.82 -8.42
C LYS A 23 -52.96 31.32 -8.16
N ASP A 24 -54.05 31.69 -7.52
CA ASP A 24 -54.42 33.08 -7.29
C ASP A 24 -53.62 33.65 -6.08
N ILE A 25 -53.06 32.76 -5.24
CA ILE A 25 -52.30 33.13 -4.04
C ILE A 25 -50.92 32.55 -3.94
N ALA A 26 -50.55 31.61 -4.80
CA ALA A 26 -49.26 30.92 -4.75
C ALA A 26 -48.69 30.67 -6.14
N GLU A 27 -47.39 30.72 -6.26
CA GLU A 27 -46.68 30.25 -7.41
C GLU A 27 -46.27 28.78 -7.17
N ILE A 28 -46.61 27.90 -8.13
CA ILE A 28 -46.39 26.47 -8.00
C ILE A 28 -45.33 26.02 -8.97
N GLN A 29 -44.28 25.45 -8.45
CA GLN A 29 -43.10 25.01 -9.22
C GLN A 29 -42.73 23.57 -8.85
N LEU A 30 -42.39 22.77 -9.84
CA LEU A 30 -41.71 21.51 -9.64
C LEU A 30 -40.18 21.77 -9.70
N ASP A 31 -39.55 21.69 -8.56
CA ASP A 31 -38.14 22.02 -8.43
C ASP A 31 -37.42 21.00 -7.45
N ARG A 32 -36.17 21.21 -7.18
CA ARG A 32 -35.40 20.42 -6.22
C ARG A 32 -35.91 20.54 -4.79
N LEU A 33 -35.71 19.48 -4.01
CA LEU A 33 -36.15 19.42 -2.60
C LEU A 33 -35.49 20.49 -1.73
N GLY A 34 -34.26 20.89 -2.04
CA GLY A 34 -33.54 21.91 -1.29
C GLY A 34 -32.53 22.68 -2.14
N TYR A 35 -32.21 23.89 -1.70
CA TYR A 35 -31.27 24.79 -2.40
C TYR A 35 -29.93 24.90 -1.68
N ASN A 36 -29.68 24.06 -0.67
CA ASN A 36 -28.50 24.12 0.19
C ASN A 36 -27.23 23.64 -0.52
N PHE A 37 -27.40 22.89 -1.62
CA PHE A 37 -26.28 22.35 -2.37
C PHE A 37 -26.30 22.80 -3.82
N THR A 38 -25.15 23.25 -4.30
CA THR A 38 -24.93 23.48 -5.73
C THR A 38 -23.65 22.82 -6.15
N ASN A 39 -23.67 22.18 -7.33
CA ASN A 39 -22.52 21.48 -7.89
C ASN A 39 -22.11 22.08 -9.22
N ARG A 40 -20.81 22.12 -9.48
CA ARG A 40 -20.22 22.45 -10.78
C ARG A 40 -19.09 21.51 -11.09
N VAL A 41 -19.02 21.09 -12.35
CA VAL A 41 -17.91 20.33 -12.89
C VAL A 41 -17.24 21.17 -13.98
N ASP A 42 -15.97 21.47 -13.85
CA ASP A 42 -15.21 22.31 -14.76
C ASP A 42 -15.90 23.66 -15.09
N GLY A 43 -16.53 24.27 -14.06
CA GLY A 43 -17.26 25.51 -14.15
C GLY A 43 -18.72 25.39 -14.65
N HIS A 44 -19.13 24.24 -15.18
CA HIS A 44 -20.51 23.98 -15.65
C HIS A 44 -21.39 23.47 -14.51
N LYS A 45 -22.67 23.89 -14.50
CA LYS A 45 -23.66 23.37 -13.56
C LYS A 45 -23.79 21.86 -13.70
N SER A 46 -23.82 21.15 -12.60
CA SER A 46 -23.90 19.69 -12.58
C SER A 46 -24.76 19.17 -11.45
N VAL A 47 -25.10 17.87 -11.56
CA VAL A 47 -25.70 17.08 -10.46
C VAL A 47 -24.74 15.94 -10.18
N THR A 48 -24.30 15.82 -8.93
CA THR A 48 -23.39 14.75 -8.51
C THR A 48 -24.18 13.55 -8.00
N CYS A 49 -23.92 12.38 -8.56
CA CYS A 49 -24.44 11.10 -8.11
C CYS A 49 -23.27 10.31 -7.47
N ILE A 50 -23.48 9.79 -6.29
CA ILE A 50 -22.51 8.93 -5.60
C ILE A 50 -23.11 7.53 -5.57
N VAL A 51 -22.35 6.56 -6.07
CA VAL A 51 -22.73 5.16 -6.05
C VAL A 51 -21.88 4.42 -5.02
N TYR A 52 -22.55 3.76 -4.08
CA TYR A 52 -21.92 2.97 -3.03
C TYR A 52 -22.01 1.48 -3.35
N GLN A 53 -20.92 0.79 -3.16
CA GLN A 53 -20.84 -0.65 -3.27
C GLN A 53 -21.46 -1.32 -2.04
N MET A 54 -22.22 -2.39 -2.24
CA MET A 54 -22.68 -3.24 -1.13
C MET A 54 -21.54 -4.05 -0.55
N ALA A 55 -21.58 -4.28 0.78
CA ALA A 55 -20.60 -5.11 1.45
C ALA A 55 -20.53 -6.52 0.84
N GLY A 56 -19.32 -7.02 0.61
CA GLY A 56 -19.07 -8.35 0.07
C GLY A 56 -19.15 -8.48 -1.46
N THR A 57 -19.47 -7.39 -2.20
CA THR A 57 -19.46 -7.42 -3.67
C THR A 57 -18.06 -7.11 -4.22
N ASN A 58 -17.83 -7.51 -5.48
CA ASN A 58 -16.56 -7.23 -6.16
C ASN A 58 -16.56 -5.80 -6.71
N ALA A 59 -15.67 -4.94 -6.18
CA ALA A 59 -15.58 -3.53 -6.56
C ALA A 59 -15.27 -3.34 -8.05
N THR A 60 -14.31 -4.08 -8.59
CA THR A 60 -13.93 -3.99 -10.01
C THR A 60 -15.07 -4.35 -10.95
N GLN A 61 -15.79 -5.43 -10.66
CA GLN A 61 -16.93 -5.84 -11.46
C GLN A 61 -18.06 -4.81 -11.37
N THR A 62 -18.40 -4.38 -10.16
CA THR A 62 -19.44 -3.37 -9.94
C THR A 62 -19.15 -2.07 -10.69
N ILE A 63 -17.92 -1.57 -10.65
CA ILE A 63 -17.54 -0.34 -11.37
C ILE A 63 -17.58 -0.56 -12.88
N SER A 64 -17.12 -1.70 -13.38
CA SER A 64 -17.18 -2.03 -14.80
C SER A 64 -18.62 -2.11 -15.31
N ASP A 65 -19.53 -2.69 -14.51
CA ASP A 65 -20.96 -2.75 -14.86
C ASP A 65 -21.59 -1.35 -14.85
N ILE A 66 -21.18 -0.47 -13.92
CA ILE A 66 -21.60 0.93 -13.89
C ILE A 66 -21.08 1.70 -15.11
N GLU A 67 -19.81 1.53 -15.46
CA GLU A 67 -19.23 2.19 -16.64
C GLU A 67 -19.95 1.77 -17.92
N ALA A 68 -20.25 0.48 -18.09
CA ALA A 68 -21.03 -0.02 -19.20
C ALA A 68 -22.46 0.58 -19.26
N LEU A 69 -23.11 0.71 -18.09
CA LEU A 69 -24.41 1.37 -17.96
C LEU A 69 -24.33 2.86 -18.31
N LEU A 70 -23.27 3.55 -17.86
CA LEU A 70 -23.07 4.98 -18.19
C LEU A 70 -22.80 5.20 -19.68
N ASP A 71 -22.08 4.30 -20.33
CA ASP A 71 -21.86 4.33 -21.77
C ASP A 71 -23.18 4.13 -22.56
N GLU A 72 -24.05 3.25 -22.09
CA GLU A 72 -25.39 3.08 -22.66
C GLU A 72 -26.27 4.31 -22.40
N ALA A 73 -26.29 4.80 -21.17
CA ALA A 73 -27.04 6.00 -20.79
C ALA A 73 -26.59 7.23 -21.56
N SER A 74 -25.29 7.37 -21.84
CA SER A 74 -24.74 8.50 -22.58
C SER A 74 -25.34 8.67 -23.99
N LYS A 75 -25.77 7.56 -24.61
CA LYS A 75 -26.39 7.54 -25.93
C LYS A 75 -27.85 8.06 -25.91
N THR A 76 -28.48 8.02 -24.75
CA THR A 76 -29.91 8.40 -24.57
C THR A 76 -30.11 9.74 -23.88
N LEU A 77 -29.01 10.40 -23.50
CA LEU A 77 -29.05 11.69 -22.82
C LEU A 77 -29.61 12.77 -23.74
N PRO A 78 -30.41 13.72 -23.20
CA PRO A 78 -30.80 14.93 -23.90
C PRO A 78 -29.57 15.73 -24.38
N THR A 79 -29.73 16.42 -25.50
CA THR A 79 -28.70 17.31 -26.06
C THR A 79 -28.33 18.38 -25.04
N GLY A 80 -27.02 18.53 -24.78
CA GLY A 80 -26.50 19.49 -23.80
C GLY A 80 -26.13 18.90 -22.42
N LEU A 81 -26.45 17.61 -22.16
CA LEU A 81 -25.98 16.90 -20.99
C LEU A 81 -24.78 16.01 -21.32
N LYS A 82 -23.83 15.98 -20.40
CA LYS A 82 -22.63 15.13 -20.49
C LYS A 82 -22.40 14.43 -19.14
N LEU A 83 -22.12 13.15 -19.17
CA LEU A 83 -21.65 12.40 -18.02
C LEU A 83 -20.14 12.64 -17.81
N ASN A 84 -19.75 12.81 -16.57
CA ASN A 84 -18.35 12.92 -16.17
C ASN A 84 -18.11 12.12 -14.89
N ILE A 85 -17.08 11.29 -14.87
CA ILE A 85 -16.68 10.51 -13.70
C ILE A 85 -15.62 11.31 -12.96
N SER A 86 -16.02 11.93 -11.84
CA SER A 86 -15.13 12.77 -11.03
C SER A 86 -14.17 11.96 -10.16
N MET A 87 -14.57 10.77 -9.74
CA MET A 87 -13.76 9.88 -8.92
C MET A 87 -14.10 8.43 -9.23
N ASN A 88 -13.09 7.62 -9.50
CA ASN A 88 -13.22 6.19 -9.77
C ASN A 88 -12.11 5.44 -9.01
N ALA A 89 -12.50 4.56 -8.10
CA ALA A 89 -11.56 3.76 -7.33
C ALA A 89 -10.75 2.77 -8.17
N ASN A 90 -11.29 2.34 -9.32
CA ASN A 90 -10.60 1.44 -10.24
C ASN A 90 -9.41 2.08 -10.95
N ASP A 91 -9.39 3.41 -11.15
CA ASP A 91 -8.29 4.09 -11.82
C ASP A 91 -6.96 3.80 -11.08
N PHE A 92 -6.95 3.99 -9.76
CA PHE A 92 -5.79 3.67 -8.93
C PHE A 92 -5.49 2.17 -8.89
N LEU A 93 -6.50 1.32 -8.78
CA LEU A 93 -6.33 -0.13 -8.70
C LEU A 93 -5.73 -0.69 -9.99
N PHE A 94 -6.27 -0.35 -11.16
CA PHE A 94 -5.75 -0.84 -12.44
C PHE A 94 -4.36 -0.29 -12.76
N ALA A 95 -4.10 0.98 -12.46
CA ALA A 95 -2.78 1.55 -12.60
C ALA A 95 -1.77 0.83 -11.69
N SER A 96 -2.14 0.53 -10.44
CA SER A 96 -1.31 -0.24 -9.51
C SER A 96 -1.05 -1.66 -10.00
N ILE A 97 -2.08 -2.35 -10.50
CA ILE A 97 -1.95 -3.70 -11.09
C ILE A 97 -1.00 -3.68 -12.28
N HIS A 98 -1.16 -2.71 -13.18
CA HIS A 98 -0.30 -2.56 -14.35
C HIS A 98 1.18 -2.38 -13.96
N GLU A 99 1.46 -1.51 -13.00
CA GLU A 99 2.82 -1.27 -12.52
C GLU A 99 3.43 -2.50 -11.82
N VAL A 100 2.63 -3.25 -11.06
CA VAL A 100 3.10 -4.49 -10.43
C VAL A 100 3.35 -5.59 -11.48
N VAL A 101 2.51 -5.73 -12.51
CA VAL A 101 2.73 -6.68 -13.61
C VAL A 101 4.01 -6.33 -14.37
N LYS A 102 4.24 -5.04 -14.65
CA LYS A 102 5.49 -4.55 -15.25
C LYS A 102 6.70 -4.90 -14.38
N THR A 103 6.64 -4.62 -13.09
CA THR A 103 7.68 -4.96 -12.10
C THR A 103 7.95 -6.47 -12.06
N LEU A 104 6.90 -7.30 -12.17
CA LEU A 104 6.99 -8.76 -12.20
C LEU A 104 7.78 -9.24 -13.43
N ILE A 105 7.52 -8.65 -14.61
CA ILE A 105 8.26 -8.96 -15.83
C ILE A 105 9.72 -8.50 -15.72
N GLU A 106 9.96 -7.30 -15.21
CA GLU A 106 11.31 -6.78 -14.99
C GLU A 106 12.12 -7.65 -14.02
N ALA A 107 11.52 -8.03 -12.89
CA ALA A 107 12.11 -8.92 -11.91
C ALA A 107 12.45 -10.29 -12.52
N PHE A 108 11.54 -10.86 -13.32
CA PHE A 108 11.77 -12.13 -14.02
C PHE A 108 12.97 -12.06 -14.97
N ILE A 109 13.09 -11.00 -15.76
CA ILE A 109 14.22 -10.82 -16.69
C ILE A 109 15.53 -10.61 -15.91
N LEU A 110 15.52 -9.81 -14.85
CA LEU A 110 16.70 -9.55 -14.03
C LEU A 110 17.21 -10.83 -13.34
N VAL A 111 16.30 -11.62 -12.78
CA VAL A 111 16.61 -12.92 -12.18
C VAL A 111 17.21 -13.87 -13.23
N PHE A 112 16.63 -13.94 -14.44
CA PHE A 112 17.18 -14.73 -15.53
C PHE A 112 18.62 -14.35 -15.86
N ILE A 113 18.92 -13.06 -15.95
CA ILE A 113 20.27 -12.55 -16.24
C ILE A 113 21.26 -12.99 -15.15
N VAL A 114 20.92 -12.82 -13.88
CA VAL A 114 21.79 -13.18 -12.76
C VAL A 114 22.05 -14.69 -12.75
N VAL A 115 21.01 -15.49 -12.87
CA VAL A 115 21.13 -16.96 -12.89
C VAL A 115 22.01 -17.40 -14.08
N TYR A 116 21.86 -16.76 -15.25
CA TYR A 116 22.70 -17.04 -16.41
C TYR A 116 24.19 -16.72 -16.18
N ILE A 117 24.52 -15.63 -15.50
CA ILE A 117 25.88 -15.26 -15.14
C ILE A 117 26.57 -16.37 -14.33
N PHE A 118 25.84 -16.92 -13.35
CA PHE A 118 26.39 -17.94 -12.47
C PHE A 118 26.44 -19.37 -13.10
N LEU A 119 25.37 -19.79 -13.77
CA LEU A 119 25.26 -21.09 -14.39
C LEU A 119 26.04 -21.20 -15.71
N GLN A 120 26.20 -20.09 -16.44
CA GLN A 120 26.97 -19.97 -17.69
C GLN A 120 26.51 -20.91 -18.81
N ASP A 121 25.36 -21.53 -18.68
CA ASP A 121 24.73 -22.43 -19.64
C ASP A 121 23.25 -22.12 -19.80
N LEU A 122 22.83 -21.88 -21.04
CA LEU A 122 21.43 -21.48 -21.33
C LEU A 122 20.44 -22.57 -20.96
N ARG A 123 20.82 -23.85 -21.15
CA ARG A 123 19.93 -24.98 -20.85
C ARG A 123 19.68 -25.13 -19.38
N SER A 124 20.71 -24.97 -18.57
CA SER A 124 20.63 -24.96 -17.11
C SER A 124 19.78 -23.78 -16.60
N THR A 125 19.92 -22.59 -17.22
CA THR A 125 19.18 -21.39 -16.87
C THR A 125 17.70 -21.49 -17.23
N LEU A 126 17.36 -22.18 -18.34
CA LEU A 126 15.97 -22.38 -18.74
C LEU A 126 15.16 -23.18 -17.71
N ILE A 127 15.77 -24.05 -16.91
CA ILE A 127 15.07 -24.89 -15.95
C ILE A 127 14.41 -24.04 -14.84
N PRO A 128 15.15 -23.19 -14.09
CA PRO A 128 14.53 -22.26 -13.14
C PRO A 128 13.57 -21.28 -13.82
N THR A 129 13.89 -20.84 -15.05
CA THR A 129 13.07 -19.91 -15.82
C THR A 129 11.69 -20.49 -16.15
N ILE A 130 11.57 -21.78 -16.43
CA ILE A 130 10.29 -22.46 -16.67
C ILE A 130 9.56 -22.71 -15.36
N ALA A 131 10.27 -23.00 -14.27
CA ALA A 131 9.66 -23.25 -12.96
C ALA A 131 8.90 -22.04 -12.40
N ILE A 132 9.36 -20.81 -12.67
CA ILE A 132 8.73 -19.58 -12.17
C ILE A 132 7.28 -19.42 -12.68
N PRO A 133 7.00 -19.37 -14.00
CA PRO A 133 5.63 -19.24 -14.49
C PRO A 133 4.71 -20.37 -14.01
N VAL A 134 5.22 -21.59 -13.93
CA VAL A 134 4.43 -22.75 -13.47
C VAL A 134 4.00 -22.56 -12.01
N ALA A 135 4.91 -22.13 -11.13
CA ALA A 135 4.59 -21.85 -9.73
C ALA A 135 3.63 -20.68 -9.59
N LEU A 136 3.82 -19.58 -10.35
CA LEU A 136 2.95 -18.40 -10.28
C LEU A 136 1.53 -18.72 -10.76
N ILE A 137 1.39 -19.37 -11.91
CA ILE A 137 0.08 -19.76 -12.45
C ILE A 137 -0.61 -20.75 -11.51
N GLY A 138 0.14 -21.70 -10.94
CA GLY A 138 -0.37 -22.61 -9.93
C GLY A 138 -0.83 -21.89 -8.66
N THR A 139 -0.13 -20.83 -8.26
CA THR A 139 -0.52 -20.00 -7.12
C THR A 139 -1.84 -19.29 -7.38
N PHE A 140 -2.04 -18.69 -8.56
CA PHE A 140 -3.31 -18.10 -8.95
C PHE A 140 -4.46 -19.11 -8.91
N PHE A 141 -4.21 -20.33 -9.38
CA PHE A 141 -5.21 -21.40 -9.36
C PHE A 141 -5.64 -21.73 -7.92
N ILE A 142 -4.70 -21.93 -7.01
CA ILE A 142 -5.02 -22.26 -5.61
C ILE A 142 -5.68 -21.08 -4.90
N LEU A 143 -5.22 -19.84 -5.12
CA LEU A 143 -5.84 -18.64 -4.57
C LEU A 143 -7.31 -18.54 -4.99
N SER A 144 -7.61 -18.83 -6.27
CA SER A 144 -8.98 -18.87 -6.78
C SER A 144 -9.83 -19.96 -6.09
N LEU A 145 -9.28 -21.16 -5.85
CA LEU A 145 -9.99 -22.22 -5.15
C LEU A 145 -10.30 -21.88 -3.69
N VAL A 146 -9.39 -21.17 -3.02
CA VAL A 146 -9.55 -20.75 -1.62
C VAL A 146 -10.44 -19.51 -1.48
N GLY A 147 -10.83 -18.89 -2.61
CA GLY A 147 -11.70 -17.71 -2.62
C GLY A 147 -10.97 -16.40 -2.31
N PHE A 148 -9.66 -16.34 -2.53
CA PHE A 148 -8.89 -15.10 -2.42
C PHE A 148 -9.08 -14.24 -3.65
N SER A 149 -9.16 -12.92 -3.43
CA SER A 149 -9.20 -11.94 -4.51
C SER A 149 -7.81 -11.60 -5.02
N LEU A 150 -7.72 -11.22 -6.29
CA LEU A 150 -6.54 -10.59 -6.84
C LEU A 150 -6.53 -9.12 -6.40
N ASN A 151 -5.54 -8.74 -5.61
CA ASN A 151 -5.37 -7.40 -5.06
C ASN A 151 -3.89 -7.02 -5.04
N LEU A 152 -3.60 -5.76 -4.70
CA LEU A 152 -2.24 -5.23 -4.68
C LEU A 152 -1.29 -6.06 -3.78
N LEU A 153 -1.78 -6.55 -2.64
CA LEU A 153 -0.96 -7.32 -1.69
C LEU A 153 -0.63 -8.71 -2.22
N THR A 154 -1.61 -9.40 -2.82
CA THR A 154 -1.38 -10.72 -3.44
C THR A 154 -0.43 -10.60 -4.62
N LEU A 155 -0.52 -9.53 -5.40
CA LEU A 155 0.41 -9.26 -6.51
C LEU A 155 1.82 -8.92 -6.02
N CYS A 156 1.97 -8.07 -4.99
CA CYS A 156 3.27 -7.80 -4.36
C CYS A 156 3.91 -9.08 -3.80
N ALA A 157 3.10 -9.95 -3.17
CA ALA A 157 3.56 -11.26 -2.72
C ALA A 157 4.10 -12.10 -3.89
N LEU A 158 3.44 -12.08 -5.04
CA LEU A 158 3.88 -12.82 -6.23
C LEU A 158 5.19 -12.27 -6.82
N VAL A 159 5.41 -10.94 -6.80
CA VAL A 159 6.70 -10.35 -7.19
C VAL A 159 7.83 -10.86 -6.30
N LEU A 160 7.60 -10.89 -4.99
CA LEU A 160 8.57 -11.47 -4.05
C LEU A 160 8.73 -12.99 -4.24
N ALA A 161 7.64 -13.69 -4.56
CA ALA A 161 7.65 -15.13 -4.79
C ALA A 161 8.55 -15.52 -5.98
N ILE A 162 8.67 -14.69 -7.02
CA ILE A 162 9.61 -14.96 -8.15
C ILE A 162 11.01 -15.23 -7.63
N ALA A 163 11.49 -14.39 -6.75
CA ALA A 163 12.85 -14.48 -6.22
C ALA A 163 13.05 -15.72 -5.34
N ILE A 164 12.00 -16.17 -4.67
CA ILE A 164 12.03 -17.36 -3.78
C ILE A 164 11.87 -18.65 -4.58
N VAL A 165 10.95 -18.67 -5.54
CA VAL A 165 10.65 -19.84 -6.39
C VAL A 165 11.86 -20.25 -7.23
N VAL A 166 12.61 -19.28 -7.73
CA VAL A 166 13.80 -19.55 -8.53
C VAL A 166 14.88 -20.26 -7.73
N ASP A 167 14.94 -19.99 -6.44
CA ASP A 167 15.99 -20.48 -5.54
C ASP A 167 15.94 -22.00 -5.38
N ASP A 168 14.76 -22.59 -5.20
CA ASP A 168 14.59 -24.05 -5.06
C ASP A 168 14.99 -24.77 -6.35
N ALA A 169 14.60 -24.26 -7.51
CA ALA A 169 14.97 -24.81 -8.79
C ALA A 169 16.49 -24.73 -9.05
N ILE A 170 17.15 -23.65 -8.60
CA ILE A 170 18.60 -23.46 -8.69
C ILE A 170 19.33 -24.53 -7.87
N VAL A 171 18.90 -24.79 -6.64
CA VAL A 171 19.52 -25.80 -5.77
C VAL A 171 19.50 -27.18 -6.43
N VAL A 172 18.39 -27.54 -7.08
CA VAL A 172 18.27 -28.81 -7.84
C VAL A 172 19.24 -28.85 -9.03
N VAL A 173 19.22 -27.79 -9.86
CA VAL A 173 20.08 -27.72 -11.05
C VAL A 173 21.54 -27.84 -10.66
N GLU A 174 21.97 -27.16 -9.61
CA GLU A 174 23.36 -27.21 -9.14
C GLU A 174 23.73 -28.58 -8.56
N GLY A 175 22.84 -29.20 -7.80
CA GLY A 175 23.05 -30.55 -7.29
C GLY A 175 23.23 -31.56 -8.43
N VAL A 176 22.45 -31.46 -9.50
CA VAL A 176 22.61 -32.31 -10.69
C VAL A 176 23.91 -32.02 -11.43
N HIS A 177 24.30 -30.74 -11.55
CA HIS A 177 25.60 -30.37 -12.13
C HIS A 177 26.76 -30.94 -11.32
N ALA A 178 26.72 -30.84 -10.01
CA ALA A 178 27.75 -31.40 -9.14
C ALA A 178 27.94 -32.92 -9.34
N LYS A 179 26.84 -33.66 -9.58
CA LYS A 179 26.89 -35.10 -9.91
C LYS A 179 27.45 -35.33 -11.32
N LEU A 180 27.09 -34.52 -12.30
CA LEU A 180 27.62 -34.60 -13.65
C LEU A 180 29.14 -34.32 -13.66
N ASP A 181 29.63 -33.37 -12.86
CA ASP A 181 31.06 -33.07 -12.68
C ASP A 181 31.80 -34.20 -11.98
N GLN A 182 31.13 -35.02 -11.16
CA GLN A 182 31.69 -36.26 -10.56
C GLN A 182 31.83 -37.43 -11.57
N GLY A 183 31.38 -37.22 -12.81
CA GLY A 183 31.61 -38.20 -13.90
C GLY A 183 30.40 -39.08 -14.26
N TYR A 184 29.18 -38.72 -13.85
CA TYR A 184 27.98 -39.40 -14.29
C TYR A 184 27.79 -39.27 -15.81
N THR A 185 27.55 -40.39 -16.46
CA THR A 185 27.37 -40.49 -17.92
C THR A 185 25.93 -40.19 -18.37
N SER A 186 24.97 -40.17 -17.45
CA SER A 186 23.56 -39.95 -17.71
C SER A 186 23.01 -38.82 -16.81
N ALA A 187 22.43 -37.80 -17.44
CA ALA A 187 21.76 -36.71 -16.72
C ALA A 187 20.58 -37.22 -15.88
N ARG A 188 19.91 -38.29 -16.33
CA ARG A 188 18.83 -38.95 -15.59
C ARG A 188 19.29 -39.56 -14.27
N LEU A 189 20.40 -40.34 -14.30
CA LEU A 189 20.97 -40.94 -13.10
C LEU A 189 21.51 -39.87 -12.14
N ALA A 190 22.20 -38.86 -12.69
CA ALA A 190 22.69 -37.72 -11.92
C ALA A 190 21.51 -36.97 -11.20
N SER A 191 20.35 -36.83 -11.87
CA SER A 191 19.19 -36.21 -11.29
C SER A 191 18.56 -37.04 -10.16
N ILE A 192 18.48 -38.37 -10.33
CA ILE A 192 17.95 -39.27 -9.31
C ILE A 192 18.82 -39.22 -8.04
N ASP A 193 20.15 -39.34 -8.20
CA ASP A 193 21.08 -39.34 -7.07
C ASP A 193 21.15 -37.97 -6.38
N ALA A 194 21.12 -36.86 -7.16
CA ALA A 194 21.05 -35.52 -6.60
C ALA A 194 19.76 -35.31 -5.76
N MET A 195 18.62 -35.85 -6.21
CA MET A 195 17.35 -35.75 -5.48
C MET A 195 17.30 -36.62 -4.23
N ASN A 196 17.98 -37.78 -4.24
CA ASN A 196 18.10 -38.58 -3.03
C ASN A 196 18.85 -37.83 -1.90
N GLU A 197 19.87 -37.02 -2.26
CA GLU A 197 20.58 -36.21 -1.28
C GLU A 197 19.86 -34.91 -0.91
N LEU A 198 19.20 -34.24 -1.87
CA LEU A 198 18.64 -32.90 -1.66
C LEU A 198 17.16 -32.90 -1.28
N GLY A 199 16.43 -33.98 -1.56
CA GLY A 199 14.98 -34.02 -1.39
C GLY A 199 14.53 -33.73 0.05
N GLY A 200 15.19 -34.33 1.03
CA GLY A 200 14.94 -34.09 2.46
C GLY A 200 15.18 -32.65 2.85
N ALA A 201 16.29 -32.06 2.40
CA ALA A 201 16.64 -30.67 2.65
C ALA A 201 15.61 -29.70 2.06
N ILE A 202 15.17 -29.93 0.82
CA ILE A 202 14.17 -29.08 0.15
C ILE A 202 12.85 -29.11 0.92
N VAL A 203 12.35 -30.28 1.32
CA VAL A 203 11.12 -30.41 2.10
C VAL A 203 11.23 -29.67 3.42
N SER A 204 12.32 -29.86 4.13
CA SER A 204 12.57 -29.24 5.44
C SER A 204 12.62 -27.72 5.37
N ILE A 205 13.36 -27.18 4.40
CA ILE A 205 13.46 -25.72 4.18
C ILE A 205 12.12 -25.14 3.83
N THR A 206 11.35 -25.81 2.97
CA THR A 206 10.02 -25.36 2.58
C THR A 206 9.07 -25.31 3.77
N LEU A 207 9.07 -26.35 4.62
CA LEU A 207 8.26 -26.37 5.84
C LEU A 207 8.63 -25.25 6.81
N VAL A 208 9.94 -24.96 6.98
CA VAL A 208 10.40 -23.84 7.83
C VAL A 208 9.94 -22.52 7.25
N MET A 209 10.05 -22.31 5.93
CA MET A 209 9.59 -21.09 5.29
C MET A 209 8.07 -20.91 5.41
N MET A 210 7.29 -21.95 5.20
CA MET A 210 5.83 -21.89 5.36
C MET A 210 5.43 -21.62 6.81
N ALA A 211 6.14 -22.22 7.78
CA ALA A 211 5.89 -22.06 9.22
C ALA A 211 6.02 -20.61 9.70
N VAL A 212 6.80 -19.78 9.03
CA VAL A 212 6.91 -18.35 9.34
C VAL A 212 5.61 -17.61 9.01
N PHE A 213 4.89 -18.04 7.96
CA PHE A 213 3.65 -17.37 7.52
C PHE A 213 2.39 -17.85 8.25
N VAL A 214 2.44 -19.01 8.93
CA VAL A 214 1.29 -19.57 9.64
C VAL A 214 0.81 -18.67 10.80
N PRO A 215 1.66 -18.23 11.75
CA PRO A 215 1.21 -17.38 12.84
C PRO A 215 0.62 -16.06 12.36
N VAL A 216 1.19 -15.50 11.29
CA VAL A 216 0.79 -14.25 10.67
C VAL A 216 -0.63 -14.31 10.09
N SER A 217 -1.03 -15.48 9.59
CA SER A 217 -2.35 -15.70 9.01
C SER A 217 -3.50 -15.69 10.03
N PHE A 218 -3.19 -15.81 11.32
CA PHE A 218 -4.18 -15.78 12.42
C PHE A 218 -4.35 -14.41 13.06
N MET A 219 -3.67 -13.37 12.56
CA MET A 219 -3.88 -12.00 13.04
C MET A 219 -5.29 -11.52 12.76
N GLY A 220 -5.88 -10.84 13.73
CA GLY A 220 -7.15 -10.11 13.60
C GLY A 220 -6.97 -8.65 13.23
N GLY A 221 -8.10 -7.96 13.01
CA GLY A 221 -8.12 -6.53 12.67
C GLY A 221 -7.71 -6.21 11.24
N THR A 222 -7.62 -4.92 10.94
CA THR A 222 -7.26 -4.40 9.61
C THR A 222 -5.86 -4.84 9.18
N ALA A 223 -4.87 -4.70 10.06
CA ALA A 223 -3.51 -5.17 9.81
C ALA A 223 -3.47 -6.68 9.56
N GLY A 224 -4.27 -7.47 10.31
CA GLY A 224 -4.38 -8.92 10.13
C GLY A 224 -4.87 -9.30 8.74
N THR A 225 -5.77 -8.54 8.15
CA THR A 225 -6.22 -8.78 6.76
C THR A 225 -5.07 -8.63 5.76
N PHE A 226 -4.22 -7.60 5.92
CA PHE A 226 -3.03 -7.42 5.09
C PHE A 226 -2.07 -8.60 5.21
N TYR A 227 -1.72 -8.99 6.42
CA TYR A 227 -0.79 -10.09 6.66
C TYR A 227 -1.33 -11.43 6.18
N ARG A 228 -2.62 -11.68 6.35
CA ARG A 228 -3.28 -12.91 5.91
C ARG A 228 -3.26 -13.04 4.39
N GLN A 229 -3.62 -11.96 3.65
CA GLN A 229 -3.59 -11.96 2.19
C GLN A 229 -2.19 -12.21 1.66
N PHE A 230 -1.20 -11.52 2.19
CA PHE A 230 0.19 -11.68 1.81
C PHE A 230 0.75 -13.05 2.23
N GLY A 231 0.60 -13.43 3.51
CA GLY A 231 1.18 -14.64 4.08
C GLY A 231 0.65 -15.90 3.45
N MET A 232 -0.66 -16.01 3.22
CA MET A 232 -1.26 -17.15 2.53
C MET A 232 -0.80 -17.25 1.07
N THR A 233 -0.72 -16.13 0.36
CA THR A 233 -0.20 -16.11 -1.03
C THR A 233 1.24 -16.59 -1.07
N MET A 234 2.07 -16.13 -0.17
CA MET A 234 3.47 -16.56 -0.06
C MET A 234 3.59 -18.05 0.31
N ALA A 235 2.83 -18.50 1.30
CA ALA A 235 2.86 -19.92 1.71
C ALA A 235 2.46 -20.84 0.56
N ILE A 236 1.43 -20.50 -0.22
CA ILE A 236 0.99 -21.26 -1.39
C ILE A 236 2.08 -21.26 -2.47
N ALA A 237 2.67 -20.09 -2.77
CA ALA A 237 3.73 -19.98 -3.78
C ALA A 237 4.97 -20.81 -3.41
N ILE A 238 5.37 -20.77 -2.14
CA ILE A 238 6.50 -21.55 -1.62
C ILE A 238 6.19 -23.05 -1.67
N GLY A 239 4.98 -23.48 -1.30
CA GLY A 239 4.57 -24.88 -1.39
C GLY A 239 4.60 -25.42 -2.83
N LEU A 240 4.14 -24.62 -3.79
CA LEU A 240 4.21 -24.96 -5.22
C LEU A 240 5.64 -24.91 -5.77
N SER A 241 6.48 -24.01 -5.27
CA SER A 241 7.92 -23.99 -5.58
C SER A 241 8.58 -25.30 -5.20
N ALA A 242 8.33 -25.79 -3.99
CA ALA A 242 8.86 -27.06 -3.52
C ALA A 242 8.34 -28.25 -4.36
N LEU A 243 7.05 -28.26 -4.69
CA LEU A 243 6.49 -29.27 -5.58
C LEU A 243 7.21 -29.28 -6.94
N ASN A 244 7.43 -28.11 -7.53
CA ASN A 244 8.20 -27.98 -8.77
C ASN A 244 9.66 -28.43 -8.61
N ALA A 245 10.31 -28.08 -7.51
CA ALA A 245 11.68 -28.49 -7.22
C ALA A 245 11.83 -30.01 -7.05
N LEU A 246 10.81 -30.67 -6.50
CA LEU A 246 10.80 -32.11 -6.31
C LEU A 246 10.36 -32.91 -7.55
N THR A 247 9.66 -32.30 -8.49
CA THR A 247 9.07 -33.00 -9.65
C THR A 247 9.55 -32.43 -10.99
N LEU A 248 9.20 -31.16 -11.29
CA LEU A 248 9.45 -30.54 -12.57
C LEU A 248 10.94 -30.27 -12.82
N SER A 249 11.64 -29.68 -11.85
CA SER A 249 13.04 -29.30 -12.02
C SER A 249 13.97 -30.49 -12.25
N PRO A 250 13.88 -31.62 -11.51
CA PRO A 250 14.66 -32.83 -11.79
C PRO A 250 14.32 -33.45 -13.16
N ALA A 251 13.04 -33.45 -13.54
CA ALA A 251 12.63 -33.97 -14.84
C ALA A 251 13.19 -33.12 -15.98
N LEU A 252 13.18 -31.79 -15.86
CA LEU A 252 13.80 -30.90 -16.84
C LEU A 252 15.32 -31.05 -16.85
N CYS A 253 15.99 -31.26 -15.72
CA CYS A 253 17.42 -31.56 -15.65
C CYS A 253 17.75 -32.83 -16.43
N ALA A 254 16.97 -33.89 -16.22
CA ALA A 254 17.16 -35.17 -16.91
C ALA A 254 17.03 -35.08 -18.44
N VAL A 255 16.16 -34.16 -18.94
CA VAL A 255 15.86 -33.97 -20.36
C VAL A 255 16.80 -32.97 -21.03
N LEU A 256 17.09 -31.85 -20.38
CA LEU A 256 17.79 -30.70 -20.99
C LEU A 256 19.29 -30.73 -20.78
N LEU A 257 19.80 -31.27 -19.65
CA LEU A 257 21.20 -31.29 -19.35
C LEU A 257 21.94 -32.39 -20.16
N LYS A 258 23.18 -32.12 -20.52
CA LYS A 258 24.03 -33.08 -21.21
C LYS A 258 25.24 -33.43 -20.33
N PRO A 259 25.61 -34.70 -20.19
CA PRO A 259 26.84 -35.10 -19.52
C PRO A 259 28.05 -34.51 -20.25
N HIS A 260 29.09 -34.17 -19.52
CA HIS A 260 30.33 -33.72 -20.11
C HIS A 260 30.95 -34.92 -20.89
N LYS A 261 31.10 -34.78 -22.22
CA LYS A 261 31.83 -35.76 -23.02
C LYS A 261 33.29 -35.73 -22.60
N LYS A 262 33.81 -36.83 -22.06
CA LYS A 262 35.24 -37.12 -22.15
C LYS A 262 35.58 -37.25 -23.65
N GLU A 263 36.59 -36.52 -24.09
CA GLU A 263 37.22 -36.73 -25.41
C GLU A 263 37.93 -38.09 -25.42
N ASP A 264 37.21 -39.17 -25.62
CA ASP A 264 37.78 -40.46 -25.98
C ASP A 264 36.85 -41.17 -26.96
N GLY A 265 37.35 -41.30 -28.16
CA GLY A 265 37.30 -42.43 -29.04
C GLY A 265 35.93 -42.91 -29.58
N THR A 266 35.76 -42.68 -30.89
CA THR A 266 35.09 -43.55 -31.86
C THR A 266 33.86 -44.36 -31.42
N THR A 267 32.70 -43.95 -31.91
CA THR A 267 31.58 -44.84 -32.16
C THR A 267 31.34 -44.93 -33.66
N GLU A 268 31.79 -46.05 -34.23
CA GLU A 268 31.25 -46.64 -35.46
C GLU A 268 29.84 -47.13 -35.14
N ASP A 269 28.91 -46.72 -35.95
CA ASP A 269 27.52 -47.07 -36.23
C ASP A 269 26.54 -45.90 -35.97
N SER A 270 26.49 -45.00 -36.94
CA SER A 270 25.41 -44.05 -37.06
C SER A 270 24.88 -43.99 -38.49
N THR A 271 23.57 -44.16 -38.62
CA THR A 271 22.88 -44.10 -39.92
C THR A 271 23.13 -42.75 -40.62
N LEU A 272 23.13 -42.73 -41.96
CA LEU A 272 23.44 -41.56 -42.79
C LEU A 272 22.58 -40.31 -42.38
N LYS A 273 21.36 -40.53 -41.88
CA LYS A 273 20.46 -39.47 -41.36
C LYS A 273 20.95 -38.83 -40.05
N GLU A 274 21.57 -39.62 -39.16
CA GLU A 274 22.15 -39.09 -37.92
C GLU A 274 23.50 -38.40 -38.21
N ARG A 275 24.28 -38.86 -39.15
CA ARG A 275 25.51 -38.16 -39.61
C ARG A 275 25.19 -36.83 -40.27
N MET A 276 24.12 -36.71 -41.07
CA MET A 276 23.66 -35.43 -41.64
C MET A 276 23.11 -34.51 -40.58
N LYS A 277 22.37 -35.02 -39.60
CA LYS A 277 21.82 -34.20 -38.48
C LYS A 277 22.94 -33.72 -37.56
N VAL A 278 23.93 -34.55 -37.28
CA VAL A 278 25.14 -34.19 -36.51
C VAL A 278 26.00 -33.21 -37.29
N ALA A 279 26.18 -33.38 -38.60
CA ALA A 279 26.95 -32.48 -39.46
C ALA A 279 26.23 -31.08 -39.58
N TYR A 280 24.88 -31.09 -39.74
CA TYR A 280 24.11 -29.84 -39.78
C TYR A 280 24.13 -29.09 -38.44
N THR A 281 23.95 -29.79 -37.33
CA THR A 281 24.05 -29.21 -35.99
C THR A 281 25.49 -28.80 -35.68
N ALA A 282 26.51 -29.53 -36.09
CA ALA A 282 27.89 -29.15 -35.93
C ALA A 282 28.27 -27.92 -36.78
N ALA A 283 27.81 -27.85 -38.04
CA ALA A 283 28.05 -26.70 -38.91
C ALA A 283 27.31 -25.44 -38.37
N HIS A 284 26.07 -25.58 -37.93
CA HIS A 284 25.30 -24.48 -37.33
C HIS A 284 25.90 -24.02 -36.00
N THR A 285 26.34 -24.97 -35.16
CA THR A 285 27.01 -24.66 -33.88
C THR A 285 28.41 -24.05 -34.14
N THR A 286 29.13 -24.49 -35.16
CA THR A 286 30.43 -23.92 -35.54
C THR A 286 30.29 -22.52 -36.12
N MET A 287 29.21 -22.25 -36.86
CA MET A 287 28.92 -20.93 -37.42
C MET A 287 28.56 -19.93 -36.30
N ILE A 288 27.65 -20.32 -35.39
CA ILE A 288 27.29 -19.53 -34.20
C ILE A 288 28.53 -19.29 -33.30
N ASN A 289 29.36 -20.33 -33.08
CA ASN A 289 30.58 -20.20 -32.31
C ASN A 289 31.61 -19.30 -32.96
N ARG A 290 31.76 -19.30 -34.31
CA ARG A 290 32.60 -18.35 -35.02
C ARG A 290 32.12 -16.90 -34.91
N TYR A 291 30.82 -16.64 -35.00
CA TYR A 291 30.28 -15.32 -34.80
C TYR A 291 30.37 -14.85 -33.32
N THR A 292 30.12 -15.72 -32.37
CA THR A 292 30.33 -15.45 -30.93
C THR A 292 31.81 -15.25 -30.58
N GLU A 293 32.72 -15.97 -31.21
CA GLU A 293 34.18 -15.74 -31.04
C GLU A 293 34.65 -14.46 -31.70
N ALA A 294 34.15 -14.09 -32.88
CA ALA A 294 34.51 -12.84 -33.56
C ALA A 294 34.00 -11.63 -32.74
N ILE A 295 32.74 -11.66 -32.26
CA ILE A 295 32.19 -10.63 -31.40
C ILE A 295 32.86 -10.64 -30.02
N GLY A 296 33.21 -11.82 -29.49
CA GLY A 296 33.90 -11.98 -28.21
C GLY A 296 35.37 -11.56 -28.24
N LYS A 297 36.02 -11.48 -29.43
CA LYS A 297 37.32 -10.83 -29.58
C LYS A 297 37.23 -9.33 -29.41
N MET A 298 36.10 -8.71 -29.77
CA MET A 298 35.80 -7.29 -29.59
C MET A 298 35.33 -6.96 -28.19
N LEU A 299 34.61 -7.86 -27.54
CA LEU A 299 34.05 -7.70 -26.20
C LEU A 299 35.02 -8.21 -25.12
N HIS A 300 35.86 -7.31 -24.61
CA HIS A 300 36.65 -7.58 -23.40
C HIS A 300 35.73 -7.88 -22.19
N PRO A 301 36.07 -8.82 -21.25
CA PRO A 301 35.23 -9.12 -20.09
C PRO A 301 34.78 -7.90 -19.27
N GLY A 302 35.58 -6.84 -19.20
CA GLY A 302 35.21 -5.57 -18.58
C GLY A 302 34.10 -4.85 -19.34
N ILE A 303 34.14 -4.82 -20.67
CA ILE A 303 33.11 -4.21 -21.52
C ILE A 303 31.80 -4.98 -21.37
N THR A 304 31.85 -6.32 -21.35
CA THR A 304 30.66 -7.16 -21.11
C THR A 304 30.01 -6.87 -19.79
N LEU A 305 30.79 -6.74 -18.70
CA LEU A 305 30.28 -6.41 -17.39
C LEU A 305 29.64 -4.99 -17.38
N THR A 306 30.28 -4.03 -18.04
CA THR A 306 29.76 -2.65 -18.15
C THR A 306 28.45 -2.63 -18.94
N LEU A 307 28.35 -3.34 -20.05
CA LEU A 307 27.12 -3.45 -20.85
C LEU A 307 25.99 -4.11 -20.05
N THR A 308 26.30 -5.13 -19.25
CA THR A 308 25.33 -5.78 -18.37
C THR A 308 24.81 -4.82 -17.30
N LEU A 309 25.71 -4.06 -16.67
CA LEU A 309 25.35 -3.03 -15.70
C LEU A 309 24.47 -1.92 -16.32
N ILE A 310 24.81 -1.47 -17.53
CA ILE A 310 24.02 -0.47 -18.25
C ILE A 310 22.63 -1.03 -18.58
N ALA A 311 22.53 -2.29 -19.02
CA ALA A 311 21.25 -2.93 -19.31
C ALA A 311 20.39 -3.07 -18.03
N ILE A 312 20.97 -3.50 -16.92
CA ILE A 312 20.29 -3.59 -15.61
C ILE A 312 19.81 -2.22 -15.14
N LEU A 313 20.68 -1.19 -15.19
CA LEU A 313 20.30 0.17 -14.81
C LEU A 313 19.21 0.73 -15.72
N GLY A 314 19.28 0.45 -17.02
CA GLY A 314 18.24 0.85 -17.97
C GLY A 314 16.87 0.24 -17.65
N MET A 315 16.82 -1.02 -17.22
CA MET A 315 15.59 -1.66 -16.73
C MET A 315 15.09 -0.98 -15.46
N ILE A 316 15.94 -0.85 -14.44
CA ILE A 316 15.57 -0.30 -13.14
C ILE A 316 15.00 1.11 -13.26
N PHE A 317 15.57 1.96 -14.11
CA PHE A 317 15.11 3.34 -14.31
C PHE A 317 14.02 3.50 -15.37
N GLY A 318 13.43 2.39 -15.84
CA GLY A 318 12.31 2.41 -16.79
C GLY A 318 12.65 3.04 -18.15
N LEU A 319 13.93 3.10 -18.52
CA LEU A 319 14.38 3.72 -19.78
C LEU A 319 13.84 2.97 -21.02
N PHE A 320 13.35 1.74 -20.83
CA PHE A 320 12.69 0.97 -21.89
C PHE A 320 11.33 1.50 -22.31
N SER A 321 10.65 2.28 -21.46
CA SER A 321 9.30 2.78 -21.75
C SER A 321 9.26 4.21 -22.31
N ILE A 322 10.39 4.91 -22.35
CA ILE A 322 10.42 6.34 -22.72
C ILE A 322 10.26 6.55 -24.22
N ASN A 323 10.90 5.71 -25.06
CA ASN A 323 10.87 5.86 -26.51
C ASN A 323 11.23 4.53 -27.18
N PRO A 324 10.53 4.10 -28.26
CA PRO A 324 10.85 2.87 -28.98
C PRO A 324 12.29 2.80 -29.50
N ILE A 325 12.95 3.90 -29.80
CA ILE A 325 14.37 3.95 -30.20
C ILE A 325 15.26 3.59 -29.00
N VAL A 326 14.98 4.16 -27.83
CA VAL A 326 15.73 3.88 -26.58
C VAL A 326 15.55 2.43 -26.20
N THR A 327 14.34 1.90 -26.28
CA THR A 327 14.04 0.47 -26.07
C THR A 327 14.85 -0.42 -27.00
N ALA A 328 14.90 -0.12 -28.29
CA ALA A 328 15.68 -0.87 -29.26
C ALA A 328 17.19 -0.87 -28.93
N ILE A 329 17.73 0.27 -28.53
CA ILE A 329 19.15 0.39 -28.11
C ILE A 329 19.40 -0.51 -26.88
N PHE A 330 18.56 -0.46 -25.85
CA PHE A 330 18.74 -1.29 -24.67
C PHE A 330 18.58 -2.78 -24.95
N VAL A 331 17.67 -3.18 -25.83
CA VAL A 331 17.52 -4.56 -26.29
C VAL A 331 18.81 -5.02 -26.98
N VAL A 332 19.37 -4.21 -27.87
CA VAL A 332 20.65 -4.51 -28.54
C VAL A 332 21.79 -4.62 -27.53
N LEU A 333 21.89 -3.69 -26.58
CA LEU A 333 22.91 -3.73 -25.52
C LEU A 333 22.76 -4.99 -24.64
N SER A 334 21.55 -5.40 -24.33
CA SER A 334 21.26 -6.62 -23.55
C SER A 334 21.66 -7.89 -24.33
N ILE A 335 21.37 -7.94 -25.63
CA ILE A 335 21.78 -9.05 -26.50
C ILE A 335 23.31 -9.11 -26.59
N LEU A 336 23.99 -7.98 -26.77
CA LEU A 336 25.46 -7.93 -26.80
C LEU A 336 26.07 -8.36 -25.45
N ALA A 337 25.44 -7.97 -24.32
CA ALA A 337 25.87 -8.41 -22.99
C ALA A 337 25.74 -9.94 -22.85
N LEU A 338 24.62 -10.51 -23.28
CA LEU A 338 24.37 -11.95 -23.24
C LEU A 338 25.39 -12.73 -24.13
N ILE A 339 25.66 -12.22 -25.31
CA ILE A 339 26.68 -12.80 -26.21
C ILE A 339 28.06 -12.70 -25.55
N GLY A 340 28.41 -11.55 -24.96
CA GLY A 340 29.68 -11.38 -24.25
C GLY A 340 29.85 -12.34 -23.06
N MET A 341 28.79 -12.56 -22.28
CA MET A 341 28.79 -13.49 -21.15
C MET A 341 28.92 -14.96 -21.59
N SER A 342 28.47 -15.29 -22.79
CA SER A 342 28.61 -16.66 -23.33
C SER A 342 30.03 -16.99 -23.79
N THR A 343 30.94 -16.01 -23.87
CA THR A 343 32.30 -16.21 -24.34
C THR A 343 33.18 -17.02 -23.39
N LYS A 344 34.05 -17.90 -23.91
CA LYS A 344 34.99 -18.70 -23.10
C LYS A 344 35.89 -17.82 -22.21
N LYS A 345 36.29 -16.62 -22.69
CA LYS A 345 37.12 -15.69 -21.93
C LYS A 345 36.41 -15.16 -20.69
N PHE A 346 35.12 -14.82 -20.80
CA PHE A 346 34.33 -14.37 -19.67
C PHE A 346 34.15 -15.50 -18.65
N LYS A 347 33.75 -16.68 -19.11
CA LYS A 347 33.56 -17.88 -18.27
C LYS A 347 34.81 -18.24 -17.47
N ASN A 348 35.98 -18.33 -18.14
CA ASN A 348 37.23 -18.64 -17.47
C ASN A 348 37.60 -17.59 -16.43
N ARG A 349 37.51 -16.29 -16.78
CA ARG A 349 37.83 -15.19 -15.83
C ARG A 349 36.87 -15.14 -14.64
N PHE A 350 35.59 -15.43 -14.85
CA PHE A 350 34.63 -15.54 -13.78
C PHE A 350 34.97 -16.68 -12.83
N ASN A 351 35.23 -17.86 -13.35
CA ASN A 351 35.59 -19.05 -12.55
C ASN A 351 36.92 -18.86 -11.80
N ASP A 352 37.96 -18.31 -12.42
CA ASP A 352 39.22 -17.97 -11.75
C ASP A 352 39.03 -16.98 -10.62
N THR A 353 38.21 -15.97 -10.85
CA THR A 353 37.86 -14.97 -9.82
C THR A 353 37.11 -15.63 -8.67
N TYR A 354 36.14 -16.50 -8.99
CA TYR A 354 35.36 -17.22 -7.98
C TYR A 354 36.27 -18.14 -7.13
N GLU A 355 37.17 -18.91 -7.75
CA GLU A 355 38.11 -19.75 -7.00
C GLU A 355 39.01 -18.95 -6.05
N SER A 356 39.47 -17.80 -6.51
CA SER A 356 40.25 -16.89 -5.67
C SER A 356 39.45 -16.38 -4.47
N ILE A 357 38.17 -16.05 -4.69
CA ILE A 357 37.24 -15.66 -3.63
C ILE A 357 37.01 -16.82 -2.66
N LEU A 358 36.78 -18.03 -3.15
CA LEU A 358 36.56 -19.24 -2.36
C LEU A 358 37.77 -19.56 -1.45
N LYS A 359 39.00 -19.46 -1.98
CA LYS A 359 40.23 -19.67 -1.19
C LYS A 359 40.35 -18.64 -0.05
N ARG A 360 40.09 -17.35 -0.34
CA ARG A 360 40.09 -16.27 0.66
C ARG A 360 38.97 -16.44 1.68
N TYR A 361 37.80 -16.88 1.23
CA TYR A 361 36.65 -17.16 2.07
C TYR A 361 36.91 -18.24 3.10
N LYS A 362 37.39 -19.41 2.68
CA LYS A 362 37.76 -20.53 3.57
C LYS A 362 38.75 -20.09 4.67
N LYS A 363 39.75 -19.25 4.31
CA LYS A 363 40.70 -18.69 5.29
C LYS A 363 40.04 -17.78 6.29
N ARG A 364 39.10 -16.92 5.86
CA ARG A 364 38.36 -16.01 6.76
C ARG A 364 37.35 -16.75 7.66
N VAL A 365 36.67 -17.76 7.13
CA VAL A 365 35.78 -18.61 7.94
C VAL A 365 36.53 -19.30 9.05
N LEU A 366 37.73 -19.84 8.75
CA LEU A 366 38.59 -20.44 9.76
C LEU A 366 38.99 -19.44 10.87
N PHE A 367 39.24 -18.18 10.51
CA PHE A 367 39.51 -17.11 11.49
C PHE A 367 38.34 -16.88 12.46
N PHE A 368 37.08 -16.79 11.92
CA PHE A 368 35.89 -16.62 12.78
C PHE A 368 35.62 -17.85 13.64
N ILE A 369 35.88 -19.06 13.15
CA ILE A 369 35.77 -20.30 13.93
C ILE A 369 36.78 -20.33 15.07
N GLN A 370 38.04 -19.90 14.84
CA GLN A 370 39.09 -19.86 15.86
C GLN A 370 38.78 -18.81 16.94
N LYS A 371 38.19 -17.68 16.57
CA LYS A 371 37.80 -16.61 17.50
C LYS A 371 36.30 -16.68 17.84
N LYS A 372 35.86 -17.76 18.50
CA LYS A 372 34.45 -18.03 18.87
C LYS A 372 33.78 -16.87 19.60
N TRP A 373 34.51 -16.21 20.52
CA TRP A 373 34.02 -15.07 21.29
C TRP A 373 33.72 -13.84 20.41
N LEU A 374 34.48 -13.63 19.34
CA LEU A 374 34.22 -12.55 18.39
C LEU A 374 32.89 -12.80 17.65
N SER A 375 32.66 -14.03 17.20
CA SER A 375 31.43 -14.39 16.48
C SER A 375 30.21 -14.24 17.40
N MET A 376 30.29 -14.67 18.67
CA MET A 376 29.21 -14.50 19.64
C MET A 376 29.01 -13.03 20.01
N GLY A 377 30.09 -12.26 20.17
CA GLY A 377 30.02 -10.82 20.42
C GLY A 377 29.33 -10.05 19.29
N LEU A 378 29.60 -10.42 18.03
CA LEU A 378 28.92 -9.84 16.88
C LEU A 378 27.41 -10.16 16.86
N VAL A 379 27.01 -11.37 17.27
CA VAL A 379 25.59 -11.73 17.39
C VAL A 379 24.92 -10.86 18.45
N VAL A 380 25.51 -10.74 19.65
CA VAL A 380 24.96 -9.90 20.72
C VAL A 380 24.89 -8.43 20.29
N ALA A 381 25.95 -7.92 19.64
CA ALA A 381 25.97 -6.57 19.11
C ALA A 381 24.88 -6.35 18.06
N SER A 382 24.67 -7.30 17.15
CA SER A 382 23.62 -7.20 16.13
C SER A 382 22.21 -7.14 16.74
N ILE A 383 21.96 -7.94 17.78
CA ILE A 383 20.68 -7.92 18.51
C ILE A 383 20.50 -6.58 19.24
N ALA A 384 21.53 -6.07 19.91
CA ALA A 384 21.44 -4.79 20.61
C ALA A 384 21.17 -3.62 19.65
N ILE A 385 21.88 -3.58 18.51
CA ILE A 385 21.67 -2.56 17.48
C ILE A 385 20.29 -2.72 16.81
N LEU A 386 19.83 -3.96 16.59
CA LEU A 386 18.49 -4.22 16.04
C LEU A 386 17.41 -3.66 16.98
N VAL A 387 17.50 -3.95 18.29
CA VAL A 387 16.56 -3.43 19.29
C VAL A 387 16.60 -1.91 19.34
N PHE A 388 17.78 -1.31 19.23
CA PHE A 388 17.91 0.14 19.15
C PHE A 388 17.15 0.71 17.93
N PHE A 389 17.35 0.16 16.72
CA PHE A 389 16.65 0.62 15.53
C PHE A 389 15.15 0.30 15.55
N MET A 390 14.73 -0.81 16.13
CA MET A 390 13.30 -1.10 16.31
C MET A 390 12.58 -0.02 17.14
N ASN A 391 13.25 0.54 18.14
CA ASN A 391 12.69 1.58 19.00
C ASN A 391 12.83 2.99 18.41
N THR A 392 13.81 3.23 17.55
CA THR A 392 14.07 4.56 16.99
C THR A 392 13.51 4.78 15.59
N THR A 393 13.24 3.70 14.84
CA THR A 393 12.66 3.83 13.49
C THR A 393 11.20 4.26 13.60
N PRO A 394 10.80 5.33 12.93
CA PRO A 394 9.42 5.80 12.94
C PRO A 394 8.44 4.72 12.49
N THR A 395 7.31 4.61 13.18
CA THR A 395 6.25 3.65 12.89
C THR A 395 5.12 4.31 12.08
N GLY A 396 4.40 3.52 11.32
CA GLY A 396 3.20 3.91 10.58
C GLY A 396 2.46 2.66 10.12
N MET A 397 1.17 2.74 9.79
CA MET A 397 0.41 1.58 9.34
C MET A 397 0.56 1.37 7.83
N VAL A 398 -0.01 2.25 7.03
CA VAL A 398 0.04 2.21 5.56
C VAL A 398 0.59 3.53 5.05
N PRO A 399 1.59 3.55 4.17
CA PRO A 399 2.09 4.81 3.61
C PRO A 399 1.04 5.44 2.71
N ASN A 400 1.00 6.77 2.68
CA ASN A 400 0.17 7.52 1.75
C ASN A 400 0.72 7.36 0.32
N GLU A 401 -0.19 7.08 -0.61
CA GLU A 401 0.13 6.93 -2.03
C GLU A 401 -0.58 7.99 -2.87
N ASP A 402 -0.07 8.24 -4.05
CA ASP A 402 -0.71 9.11 -5.02
C ASP A 402 -1.88 8.38 -5.70
N THR A 403 -3.10 8.67 -5.26
CA THR A 403 -4.32 8.07 -5.82
C THR A 403 -4.83 8.73 -7.09
N GLY A 404 -4.15 9.77 -7.59
CA GLY A 404 -4.61 10.55 -8.76
C GLY A 404 -5.80 11.47 -8.47
N THR A 405 -6.27 11.52 -7.23
CA THR A 405 -7.39 12.35 -6.80
C THR A 405 -7.02 13.15 -5.57
N LEU A 406 -7.41 14.42 -5.52
CA LEU A 406 -7.26 15.28 -4.35
C LEU A 406 -8.63 15.79 -3.90
N MET A 407 -8.73 16.10 -2.64
CA MET A 407 -9.90 16.73 -2.04
C MET A 407 -9.56 18.14 -1.56
N GLY A 408 -10.54 19.03 -1.65
CA GLY A 408 -10.46 20.36 -1.08
C GLY A 408 -11.61 20.60 -0.13
N ALA A 409 -11.34 21.27 1.00
CA ALA A 409 -12.35 21.75 1.93
C ALA A 409 -12.19 23.26 2.11
N VAL A 410 -13.31 23.97 2.00
CA VAL A 410 -13.38 25.42 2.17
C VAL A 410 -14.36 25.74 3.27
N THR A 411 -13.90 26.45 4.29
CA THR A 411 -14.71 26.89 5.42
C THR A 411 -14.71 28.42 5.45
N LEU A 412 -15.90 29.00 5.38
CA LEU A 412 -16.11 30.43 5.46
C LEU A 412 -16.54 30.81 6.87
N PRO A 413 -16.48 32.10 7.20
CA PRO A 413 -17.00 32.57 8.49
C PRO A 413 -18.48 32.17 8.71
N PRO A 414 -18.86 31.83 9.93
CA PRO A 414 -20.23 31.44 10.27
C PRO A 414 -21.25 32.50 9.83
N GLY A 415 -22.40 32.03 9.30
CA GLY A 415 -23.46 32.95 8.81
C GLY A 415 -23.21 33.53 7.41
N THR A 416 -22.19 33.06 6.70
CA THR A 416 -21.97 33.41 5.28
C THR A 416 -23.12 32.85 4.43
N SER A 417 -23.73 33.68 3.58
CA SER A 417 -24.74 33.22 2.65
C SER A 417 -24.18 32.36 1.54
N GLN A 418 -25.01 31.47 0.98
CA GLN A 418 -24.60 30.58 -0.09
C GLN A 418 -24.09 31.31 -1.33
N ASP A 419 -24.72 32.40 -1.74
CA ASP A 419 -24.28 33.21 -2.89
C ASP A 419 -22.87 33.78 -2.69
N ARG A 420 -22.56 34.20 -1.46
CA ARG A 420 -21.22 34.68 -1.12
C ARG A 420 -20.21 33.53 -1.11
N SER A 421 -20.61 32.39 -0.56
CA SER A 421 -19.78 31.18 -0.58
C SER A 421 -19.48 30.73 -2.01
N GLU A 422 -20.48 30.70 -2.90
CA GLU A 422 -20.28 30.34 -4.30
C GLU A 422 -19.30 31.26 -5.04
N LYS A 423 -19.35 32.58 -4.76
CA LYS A 423 -18.40 33.54 -5.34
C LYS A 423 -16.97 33.28 -4.90
N ILE A 424 -16.76 32.90 -3.65
CA ILE A 424 -15.43 32.56 -3.11
C ILE A 424 -14.99 31.22 -3.65
N LEU A 425 -15.88 30.22 -3.67
CA LEU A 425 -15.62 28.90 -4.25
C LEU A 425 -15.26 29.00 -5.74
N ALA A 426 -15.91 29.86 -6.51
CA ALA A 426 -15.55 30.08 -7.91
C ALA A 426 -14.14 30.65 -8.08
N ARG A 427 -13.66 31.48 -7.14
CA ARG A 427 -12.26 31.95 -7.12
C ARG A 427 -11.28 30.82 -6.82
N VAL A 428 -11.64 29.94 -5.86
CA VAL A 428 -10.85 28.73 -5.56
C VAL A 428 -10.86 27.77 -6.76
N ASP A 429 -12.00 27.58 -7.42
CA ASP A 429 -12.13 26.77 -8.64
C ASP A 429 -11.20 27.28 -9.76
N SER A 430 -11.14 28.59 -9.98
CA SER A 430 -10.24 29.19 -10.96
C SER A 430 -8.78 29.00 -10.60
N LEU A 431 -8.44 29.02 -9.31
CA LEU A 431 -7.08 28.74 -8.82
C LEU A 431 -6.69 27.28 -9.11
N ILE A 432 -7.59 26.33 -8.83
CA ILE A 432 -7.37 24.90 -9.11
C ILE A 432 -7.20 24.67 -10.62
N ALA A 433 -8.05 25.29 -11.43
CA ALA A 433 -8.00 25.21 -12.89
C ALA A 433 -6.66 25.67 -13.50
N SER A 434 -5.95 26.55 -12.82
CA SER A 434 -4.66 27.07 -13.30
C SER A 434 -3.49 26.12 -13.08
N ASP A 435 -3.69 25.00 -12.40
CA ASP A 435 -2.63 24.03 -12.17
C ASP A 435 -2.56 23.01 -13.33
N PRO A 436 -1.40 22.86 -13.98
CA PRO A 436 -1.24 22.00 -15.14
C PRO A 436 -1.43 20.50 -14.86
N ALA A 437 -1.33 20.09 -13.61
CA ALA A 437 -1.53 18.69 -13.19
C ALA A 437 -3.01 18.31 -13.09
N VAL A 438 -3.93 19.29 -13.06
CA VAL A 438 -5.37 19.05 -12.89
C VAL A 438 -5.99 18.68 -14.23
N LEU A 439 -6.73 17.56 -14.25
CA LEU A 439 -7.51 17.10 -15.39
C LEU A 439 -8.95 17.65 -15.34
N SER A 440 -9.64 17.43 -14.22
CA SER A 440 -11.00 17.92 -13.98
C SER A 440 -11.22 18.25 -12.52
N ARG A 441 -12.24 19.04 -12.24
CA ARG A 441 -12.56 19.46 -10.87
C ARG A 441 -14.06 19.55 -10.68
N THR A 442 -14.53 19.04 -9.56
CA THR A 442 -15.93 19.12 -9.10
C THR A 442 -15.98 20.01 -7.88
N MET A 443 -16.73 21.10 -7.97
CA MET A 443 -17.01 22.03 -6.89
C MET A 443 -18.38 21.68 -6.28
N ILE A 444 -18.44 21.53 -4.97
CA ILE A 444 -19.67 21.29 -4.21
C ILE A 444 -19.79 22.44 -3.20
N SER A 445 -20.83 23.27 -3.36
CA SER A 445 -21.16 24.32 -2.41
C SER A 445 -22.20 23.80 -1.42
N GLY A 446 -22.10 24.19 -0.15
CA GLY A 446 -23.02 23.78 0.91
C GLY A 446 -22.62 22.51 1.66
N PHE A 447 -21.49 21.90 1.31
CA PHE A 447 -20.99 20.67 1.94
C PHE A 447 -19.47 20.70 2.09
N SER A 448 -18.98 20.21 3.21
CA SER A 448 -17.57 19.98 3.47
C SER A 448 -17.34 18.54 3.96
N PHE A 449 -16.36 17.86 3.42
CA PHE A 449 -15.94 16.52 3.88
C PHE A 449 -15.47 16.52 5.34
N ILE A 450 -15.02 17.67 5.84
CA ILE A 450 -14.51 17.84 7.21
C ILE A 450 -15.54 18.55 8.10
N GLY A 451 -16.13 19.65 7.60
CA GLY A 451 -16.99 20.55 8.38
C GLY A 451 -18.48 20.18 8.41
N GLY A 452 -18.92 19.25 7.53
CA GLY A 452 -20.34 18.86 7.44
C GLY A 452 -21.14 19.68 6.43
N GLN A 453 -22.42 19.97 6.73
CA GLN A 453 -23.36 20.62 5.82
C GLN A 453 -23.68 22.04 6.29
N GLY A 454 -23.77 22.97 5.38
CA GLY A 454 -24.19 24.36 5.66
C GLY A 454 -23.73 25.33 4.60
N PRO A 455 -24.35 26.52 4.52
CA PRO A 455 -24.03 27.50 3.47
C PRO A 455 -22.63 28.09 3.56
N SER A 456 -21.98 27.96 4.72
CA SER A 456 -20.60 28.42 4.95
C SER A 456 -19.53 27.42 4.52
N TYR A 457 -19.91 26.29 3.92
CA TYR A 457 -19.00 25.21 3.55
C TYR A 457 -18.95 24.99 2.04
N GLY A 458 -17.79 24.55 1.57
CA GLY A 458 -17.59 24.07 0.21
C GLY A 458 -16.55 22.98 0.14
N SER A 459 -16.65 22.14 -0.88
CA SER A 459 -15.68 21.07 -1.15
C SER A 459 -15.32 21.02 -2.62
N PHE A 460 -14.16 20.44 -2.87
CA PHE A 460 -13.68 20.11 -4.20
C PHE A 460 -13.26 18.65 -4.27
N ILE A 461 -13.57 18.01 -5.39
CA ILE A 461 -12.97 16.75 -5.83
C ILE A 461 -12.15 17.12 -7.06
N ILE A 462 -10.84 16.89 -7.00
CA ILE A 462 -9.89 17.30 -8.02
C ILE A 462 -9.27 16.04 -8.60
N LYS A 463 -9.57 15.73 -9.85
CA LYS A 463 -8.94 14.64 -10.58
C LYS A 463 -7.68 15.15 -11.25
N LEU A 464 -6.55 14.52 -10.96
CA LEU A 464 -5.28 14.81 -11.60
C LEU A 464 -5.18 14.07 -12.93
N LYS A 465 -4.30 14.50 -13.81
CA LYS A 465 -3.92 13.77 -15.03
C LYS A 465 -3.32 12.43 -14.67
N ASP A 466 -3.31 11.51 -15.61
CA ASP A 466 -2.71 10.20 -15.41
C ASP A 466 -1.24 10.31 -15.03
N TRP A 467 -0.75 9.33 -14.27
CA TRP A 467 0.61 9.34 -13.69
C TRP A 467 1.70 9.46 -14.76
N ASP A 468 1.48 8.88 -15.95
CA ASP A 468 2.41 8.94 -17.09
C ASP A 468 2.43 10.31 -17.78
N GLU A 469 1.36 11.09 -17.65
CA GLU A 469 1.25 12.46 -18.20
C GLU A 469 1.79 13.53 -17.26
N ARG A 470 2.01 13.17 -15.97
CA ARG A 470 2.56 14.06 -14.95
C ARG A 470 4.07 13.91 -14.85
N SER A 471 4.79 15.03 -14.72
CA SER A 471 6.20 14.99 -14.38
C SER A 471 6.41 14.51 -12.93
N MET A 472 7.59 13.98 -12.60
CA MET A 472 7.95 13.59 -11.23
C MET A 472 7.75 14.71 -10.20
N ILE A 473 7.78 15.98 -10.64
CA ILE A 473 7.58 17.18 -9.81
C ILE A 473 6.09 17.44 -9.53
N GLN A 474 5.18 16.78 -10.24
CA GLN A 474 3.71 16.93 -10.13
C GLN A 474 3.05 15.77 -9.37
N ASN A 475 3.75 15.24 -8.37
CA ASN A 475 3.17 14.30 -7.42
C ASN A 475 2.05 14.98 -6.59
N SER A 476 1.08 14.22 -6.13
CA SER A 476 -0.07 14.68 -5.33
C SER A 476 0.33 15.59 -4.17
N ASP A 477 1.37 15.24 -3.40
CA ASP A 477 1.83 16.04 -2.25
C ASP A 477 2.36 17.42 -2.66
N VAL A 478 3.07 17.50 -3.80
CA VAL A 478 3.60 18.77 -4.34
C VAL A 478 2.46 19.62 -4.85
N VAL A 479 1.48 19.02 -5.53
CA VAL A 479 0.28 19.72 -6.01
C VAL A 479 -0.52 20.27 -4.84
N VAL A 480 -0.76 19.46 -3.79
CA VAL A 480 -1.42 19.92 -2.55
C VAL A 480 -0.69 21.11 -1.95
N GLY A 481 0.63 21.01 -1.77
CA GLY A 481 1.45 22.10 -1.23
C GLY A 481 1.39 23.36 -2.09
N SER A 482 1.47 23.22 -3.41
CA SER A 482 1.37 24.34 -4.37
C SER A 482 0.00 25.02 -4.31
N LEU A 483 -1.07 24.25 -4.35
CA LEU A 483 -2.44 24.76 -4.26
C LEU A 483 -2.69 25.46 -2.93
N TYR A 484 -2.24 24.87 -1.82
CA TYR A 484 -2.36 25.45 -0.49
C TYR A 484 -1.63 26.81 -0.39
N MET A 485 -0.38 26.88 -0.81
CA MET A 485 0.40 28.13 -0.77
C MET A 485 -0.22 29.22 -1.63
N ARG A 486 -0.74 28.90 -2.81
CA ARG A 486 -1.43 29.82 -3.71
C ARG A 486 -2.77 30.27 -3.12
N ALA A 487 -3.53 29.34 -2.53
CA ALA A 487 -4.80 29.65 -1.89
C ALA A 487 -4.61 30.62 -0.71
N GLN A 488 -3.65 30.36 0.17
CA GLN A 488 -3.32 31.20 1.31
C GLN A 488 -2.94 32.65 0.89
N LYS A 489 -2.33 32.80 -0.28
CA LYS A 489 -1.95 34.12 -0.82
C LYS A 489 -3.14 34.89 -1.39
N ILE A 490 -4.09 34.21 -2.04
CA ILE A 490 -5.14 34.83 -2.85
C ILE A 490 -6.48 34.91 -2.08
N ILE A 491 -6.81 33.90 -1.28
CA ILE A 491 -8.06 33.77 -0.56
C ILE A 491 -7.81 34.08 0.92
N LYS A 492 -8.27 35.24 1.37
CA LYS A 492 -8.13 35.67 2.77
C LYS A 492 -9.44 35.55 3.57
N GLU A 493 -10.55 35.39 2.84
CA GLU A 493 -11.89 35.42 3.41
C GLU A 493 -12.37 34.02 3.86
N ALA A 494 -11.64 32.95 3.52
CA ALA A 494 -11.99 31.58 3.83
C ALA A 494 -10.76 30.77 4.19
N GLN A 495 -10.94 29.75 5.01
CA GLN A 495 -9.94 28.72 5.22
C GLN A 495 -10.05 27.70 4.10
N VAL A 496 -8.97 27.50 3.34
CA VAL A 496 -8.90 26.54 2.24
C VAL A 496 -7.86 25.50 2.58
N LEU A 497 -8.26 24.24 2.56
CA LEU A 497 -7.40 23.07 2.81
C LEU A 497 -7.46 22.15 1.58
N PHE A 498 -6.33 21.59 1.21
CA PHE A 498 -6.24 20.53 0.21
C PHE A 498 -5.56 19.32 0.84
N PHE A 499 -6.06 18.13 0.53
CA PHE A 499 -5.58 16.86 1.08
C PHE A 499 -5.85 15.72 0.13
N ALA A 500 -5.10 14.63 0.27
CA ALA A 500 -5.37 13.37 -0.42
C ALA A 500 -6.48 12.58 0.30
N PRO A 501 -7.31 11.81 -0.43
CA PRO A 501 -8.22 10.86 0.19
C PRO A 501 -7.44 9.76 0.93
N PRO A 502 -8.03 9.13 1.96
CA PRO A 502 -7.38 8.06 2.70
C PRO A 502 -7.14 6.84 1.79
N MET A 503 -6.05 6.10 2.05
CA MET A 503 -5.69 4.90 1.28
C MET A 503 -6.71 3.77 1.40
N ILE A 504 -7.39 3.68 2.54
CA ILE A 504 -8.46 2.71 2.77
C ILE A 504 -9.77 3.49 2.89
N PRO A 505 -10.64 3.45 1.87
CA PRO A 505 -11.91 4.15 1.90
C PRO A 505 -12.79 3.68 3.06
N GLY A 506 -13.56 4.61 3.64
CA GLY A 506 -14.52 4.34 4.70
C GLY A 506 -14.03 4.53 6.13
N TYR A 507 -12.72 4.64 6.35
CA TYR A 507 -12.18 4.88 7.70
C TYR A 507 -12.15 6.35 8.10
N SER A 508 -11.83 7.25 7.18
CA SER A 508 -11.68 8.68 7.45
C SER A 508 -12.04 9.50 6.20
N ALA A 509 -12.22 10.80 6.34
CA ALA A 509 -12.42 11.71 5.21
C ALA A 509 -11.09 12.18 4.60
N SER A 510 -10.01 12.17 5.37
CA SER A 510 -8.67 12.59 4.94
C SER A 510 -7.60 11.65 5.50
N THR A 511 -6.37 11.84 5.07
CA THR A 511 -5.19 11.14 5.60
C THR A 511 -4.77 11.63 6.99
N ASP A 512 -5.40 12.70 7.51
CA ASP A 512 -5.10 13.26 8.82
C ASP A 512 -5.60 12.35 9.96
N ILE A 513 -4.98 12.50 11.12
CA ILE A 513 -5.38 11.80 12.34
C ILE A 513 -6.68 12.42 12.87
N GLU A 514 -7.73 11.61 12.93
CA GLU A 514 -9.00 12.00 13.50
C GLU A 514 -9.01 11.77 15.01
N VAL A 515 -9.26 12.84 15.77
CA VAL A 515 -9.34 12.85 17.23
C VAL A 515 -10.71 13.34 17.65
N ASN A 516 -11.46 12.52 18.34
CA ASN A 516 -12.77 12.87 18.90
C ASN A 516 -12.57 13.26 20.37
N MET A 517 -12.45 14.58 20.62
CA MET A 517 -12.40 15.12 21.98
C MET A 517 -13.76 14.94 22.64
N GLN A 518 -13.80 14.49 23.88
CA GLN A 518 -15.05 14.17 24.61
C GLN A 518 -15.16 14.95 25.91
N ASP A 519 -16.33 15.52 26.12
CA ASP A 519 -16.72 16.09 27.41
C ASP A 519 -17.54 15.05 28.20
N LYS A 520 -16.98 14.56 29.31
CA LYS A 520 -17.64 13.65 30.25
C LYS A 520 -18.24 14.38 31.44
N THR A 521 -18.06 15.69 31.51
CA THR A 521 -18.65 16.53 32.62
C THR A 521 -20.08 16.92 32.34
N GLY A 522 -20.51 16.95 31.06
CA GLY A 522 -21.78 17.46 30.63
C GLY A 522 -21.93 18.97 30.85
N GLY A 523 -20.80 19.69 30.87
CA GLY A 523 -20.71 21.11 31.16
C GLY A 523 -21.01 22.04 29.98
N ASP A 524 -20.60 23.32 30.09
CA ASP A 524 -20.77 24.35 29.07
C ASP A 524 -19.90 24.05 27.82
N LEU A 525 -20.52 24.12 26.63
CA LEU A 525 -19.88 23.92 25.33
C LEU A 525 -18.77 24.94 25.05
N ASN A 526 -18.90 26.19 25.53
CA ASN A 526 -17.86 27.19 25.34
C ASN A 526 -16.60 26.81 26.12
N LYS A 527 -16.79 26.38 27.37
CA LYS A 527 -15.68 25.90 28.21
C LYS A 527 -15.00 24.67 27.59
N PHE A 528 -15.79 23.77 27.04
CA PHE A 528 -15.25 22.62 26.31
C PHE A 528 -14.46 23.04 25.05
N PHE A 529 -14.99 24.03 24.33
CA PHE A 529 -14.29 24.61 23.17
C PHE A 529 -12.95 25.25 23.53
N ASP A 530 -12.88 25.96 24.65
CA ASP A 530 -11.65 26.54 25.16
C ASP A 530 -10.62 25.46 25.49
N VAL A 531 -11.02 24.35 26.13
CA VAL A 531 -10.15 23.19 26.40
C VAL A 531 -9.64 22.57 25.09
N VAL A 532 -10.50 22.45 24.09
CA VAL A 532 -10.09 21.93 22.77
C VAL A 532 -9.10 22.86 22.09
N ASN A 533 -9.30 24.18 22.17
CA ASN A 533 -8.37 25.16 21.60
C ASN A 533 -7.02 25.15 22.30
N ASP A 534 -6.99 25.06 23.62
CA ASP A 534 -5.74 24.93 24.38
C ASP A 534 -4.97 23.66 24.01
N TYR A 535 -5.70 22.54 23.87
CA TYR A 535 -5.13 21.29 23.44
C TYR A 535 -4.58 21.35 22.01
N THR A 536 -5.33 21.92 21.06
CA THR A 536 -4.87 22.07 19.67
C THR A 536 -3.67 23.01 19.56
N ALA A 537 -3.65 24.09 20.33
CA ALA A 537 -2.52 25.00 20.39
C ALA A 537 -1.25 24.33 20.95
N ALA A 538 -1.40 23.48 21.98
CA ALA A 538 -0.31 22.69 22.54
C ALA A 538 0.20 21.66 21.54
N LEU A 539 -0.67 21.05 20.75
CA LEU A 539 -0.30 20.15 19.67
C LEU A 539 0.48 20.86 18.55
N GLU A 540 0.04 22.03 18.13
CA GLU A 540 0.71 22.82 17.07
C GLU A 540 2.09 23.35 17.50
N ALA A 541 2.36 23.40 18.80
CA ALA A 541 3.68 23.72 19.34
C ALA A 541 4.69 22.57 19.22
N ARG A 542 4.24 21.34 18.93
CA ARG A 542 5.07 20.14 18.77
C ARG A 542 5.66 20.07 17.37
N PRO A 543 6.95 19.71 17.22
CA PRO A 543 7.59 19.60 15.91
C PRO A 543 7.02 18.47 15.04
N GLU A 544 6.37 17.48 15.63
CA GLU A 544 5.75 16.36 14.95
C GLU A 544 4.43 16.72 14.26
N ILE A 545 3.82 17.86 14.63
CA ILE A 545 2.49 18.28 14.19
C ILE A 545 2.60 19.51 13.28
N ASN A 546 2.01 19.43 12.10
CA ASN A 546 1.92 20.55 11.16
C ASN A 546 0.72 21.46 11.47
N SER A 547 -0.42 20.85 11.78
CA SER A 547 -1.64 21.57 12.17
C SER A 547 -2.58 20.68 12.97
N ALA A 548 -3.32 21.29 13.89
CA ALA A 548 -4.39 20.64 14.63
C ALA A 548 -5.61 21.58 14.61
N LYS A 549 -6.66 21.21 13.90
CA LYS A 549 -7.82 22.07 13.67
C LYS A 549 -9.12 21.36 13.98
N THR A 550 -10.05 22.10 14.60
CA THR A 550 -11.43 21.69 14.76
C THR A 550 -12.34 22.44 13.79
N SER A 551 -13.36 21.76 13.30
CA SER A 551 -14.42 22.39 12.51
C SER A 551 -15.56 22.94 13.38
N PHE A 552 -15.55 22.63 14.68
CA PHE A 552 -16.56 23.12 15.60
C PHE A 552 -16.43 24.63 15.79
N ASN A 553 -17.58 25.34 15.77
CA ASN A 553 -17.64 26.76 16.01
C ASN A 553 -18.85 27.09 16.91
N PRO A 554 -18.63 27.59 18.13
CA PRO A 554 -19.72 27.98 19.03
C PRO A 554 -20.35 29.32 18.67
N ASN A 555 -19.75 30.07 17.74
CA ASN A 555 -20.16 31.47 17.45
C ASN A 555 -21.00 31.59 16.18
N PHE A 556 -21.84 30.60 15.87
CA PHE A 556 -22.75 30.68 14.74
C PHE A 556 -23.87 31.65 15.13
N PRO A 557 -24.14 32.75 14.36
CA PRO A 557 -25.14 33.72 14.67
C PRO A 557 -26.55 33.14 14.46
N GLN A 558 -27.36 33.25 15.49
CA GLN A 558 -28.76 32.77 15.51
C GLN A 558 -29.67 33.86 16.08
N TYR A 559 -30.95 33.70 15.84
CA TYR A 559 -31.97 34.52 16.47
C TYR A 559 -32.82 33.64 17.37
N MET A 560 -32.84 33.95 18.66
CA MET A 560 -33.73 33.34 19.62
C MET A 560 -35.05 34.09 19.57
N ILE A 561 -36.13 33.34 19.39
CA ILE A 561 -37.48 33.87 19.41
C ILE A 561 -38.15 33.37 20.66
N ASP A 562 -38.49 34.29 21.55
CA ASP A 562 -39.24 34.00 22.75
C ASP A 562 -40.68 34.46 22.55
N ILE A 563 -41.65 33.60 22.91
CA ILE A 563 -43.08 33.83 22.71
C ILE A 563 -43.71 34.21 24.04
N ASP A 564 -44.34 35.38 24.13
CA ASP A 564 -45.14 35.77 25.29
C ASP A 564 -46.45 34.97 25.32
N ALA A 565 -46.40 33.84 26.00
CA ALA A 565 -47.55 32.95 26.12
C ALA A 565 -48.77 33.63 26.84
N ALA A 566 -48.50 34.61 27.71
CA ALA A 566 -49.55 35.32 28.40
C ALA A 566 -50.29 36.32 27.48
N ALA A 567 -49.53 37.04 26.66
CA ALA A 567 -50.09 37.91 25.63
C ALA A 567 -50.85 37.09 24.57
N CYS A 568 -50.33 35.97 24.16
CA CYS A 568 -50.99 35.05 23.23
C CYS A 568 -52.32 34.56 23.76
N LYS A 569 -52.41 34.15 25.02
CA LYS A 569 -53.63 33.65 25.62
C LYS A 569 -54.67 34.71 25.75
N LYS A 570 -54.28 35.95 26.08
CA LYS A 570 -55.19 37.13 26.13
C LYS A 570 -55.79 37.45 24.77
N ALA A 571 -55.00 37.29 23.69
CA ALA A 571 -55.48 37.55 22.33
C ALA A 571 -56.18 36.34 21.69
N GLY A 572 -56.30 35.21 22.37
CA GLY A 572 -56.93 34.01 21.85
C GLY A 572 -56.08 33.32 20.77
N ILE A 573 -54.75 33.45 20.82
CA ILE A 573 -53.81 32.89 19.90
C ILE A 573 -53.05 31.75 20.57
N SER A 574 -52.89 30.64 19.90
CA SER A 574 -52.01 29.55 20.35
C SER A 574 -50.54 29.83 20.02
N PRO A 575 -49.61 29.65 20.95
CA PRO A 575 -48.18 29.67 20.62
C PRO A 575 -47.78 28.71 19.47
N SER A 576 -48.48 27.56 19.40
CA SER A 576 -48.29 26.58 18.31
C SER A 576 -48.63 27.18 16.94
N ASP A 577 -49.64 28.03 16.85
CA ASP A 577 -50.04 28.64 15.57
C ASP A 577 -48.99 29.65 15.10
N ILE A 578 -48.36 30.37 16.04
CA ILE A 578 -47.22 31.26 15.74
C ILE A 578 -46.04 30.45 15.19
N LEU A 579 -45.69 29.36 15.88
CA LEU A 579 -44.56 28.49 15.45
C LEU A 579 -44.83 27.86 14.09
N THR A 580 -46.02 27.33 13.84
CA THR A 580 -46.39 26.74 12.56
C THR A 580 -46.37 27.77 11.43
N THR A 581 -46.88 28.98 11.70
CA THR A 581 -46.84 30.08 10.74
C THR A 581 -45.42 30.45 10.38
N MET A 582 -44.54 30.60 11.39
CA MET A 582 -43.15 30.91 11.20
C MET A 582 -42.39 29.79 10.47
N GLN A 583 -42.72 28.52 10.76
CA GLN A 583 -42.17 27.36 10.03
C GLN A 583 -42.53 27.47 8.54
N GLY A 584 -43.80 27.78 8.21
CA GLY A 584 -44.22 27.96 6.82
C GLY A 584 -43.48 29.08 6.11
N TYR A 585 -43.21 30.19 6.82
CA TYR A 585 -42.47 31.31 6.23
C TYR A 585 -40.99 31.01 6.02
N TYR A 586 -40.25 30.51 7.02
CA TYR A 586 -38.80 30.44 7.00
C TYR A 586 -38.28 29.05 6.66
N GLY A 587 -38.86 28.02 7.30
CA GLY A 587 -38.39 26.64 7.17
C GLY A 587 -39.04 25.84 6.05
N GLY A 588 -40.22 26.25 5.63
CA GLY A 588 -41.09 25.48 4.77
C GLY A 588 -41.92 24.45 5.52
N LEU A 589 -43.20 24.38 5.18
CA LEU A 589 -44.15 23.44 5.74
C LEU A 589 -44.36 22.26 4.79
N TYR A 590 -44.11 21.08 5.29
CA TYR A 590 -44.44 19.83 4.57
C TYR A 590 -45.95 19.58 4.64
N ALA A 591 -46.60 19.72 3.45
CA ALA A 591 -48.06 19.70 3.41
C ALA A 591 -48.60 18.33 2.97
N SER A 592 -48.00 17.68 1.96
CA SER A 592 -48.50 16.43 1.37
C SER A 592 -47.44 15.78 0.48
N ASN A 593 -47.81 14.62 -0.11
CA ASN A 593 -47.02 13.88 -1.09
C ASN A 593 -47.78 13.69 -2.38
N PHE A 594 -47.02 13.49 -3.47
CA PHE A 594 -47.56 12.98 -4.70
C PHE A 594 -46.57 12.03 -5.37
N ASN A 595 -47.06 11.11 -6.20
CA ASN A 595 -46.22 10.15 -6.90
C ASN A 595 -46.02 10.59 -8.36
N ARG A 596 -44.76 10.63 -8.79
CA ARG A 596 -44.37 10.92 -10.17
C ARG A 596 -43.07 10.18 -10.51
N PHE A 597 -42.91 9.73 -11.73
CA PHE A 597 -41.72 8.98 -12.18
C PHE A 597 -41.37 7.75 -11.30
N GLY A 598 -42.39 7.08 -10.77
CA GLY A 598 -42.20 5.95 -9.87
C GLY A 598 -41.65 6.28 -8.47
N LYS A 599 -41.60 7.57 -8.10
CA LYS A 599 -41.09 8.06 -6.81
C LYS A 599 -42.10 8.97 -6.13
N MET A 600 -41.99 9.06 -4.80
CA MET A 600 -42.78 9.94 -3.99
C MET A 600 -42.09 11.31 -3.87
N TYR A 601 -42.82 12.38 -4.23
CA TYR A 601 -42.37 13.75 -4.14
C TYR A 601 -43.15 14.46 -3.00
N ARG A 602 -42.48 15.42 -2.36
CA ARG A 602 -43.07 16.21 -1.28
C ARG A 602 -43.66 17.50 -1.81
N VAL A 603 -44.81 17.88 -1.28
CA VAL A 603 -45.40 19.20 -1.48
C VAL A 603 -44.95 20.07 -0.30
N MET A 604 -44.17 21.09 -0.59
CA MET A 604 -43.68 22.04 0.42
C MET A 604 -44.33 23.40 0.23
N ILE A 605 -44.80 24.01 1.30
CA ILE A 605 -45.34 25.37 1.31
C ILE A 605 -44.32 26.27 2.00
N GLN A 606 -43.91 27.34 1.34
CA GLN A 606 -42.97 28.30 1.87
C GLN A 606 -43.34 29.72 1.39
N SER A 607 -43.04 30.72 2.20
CA SER A 607 -43.19 32.11 1.77
C SER A 607 -42.20 32.45 0.66
N ASP A 608 -42.57 33.42 -0.19
CA ASP A 608 -41.69 33.94 -1.22
C ASP A 608 -40.40 34.55 -0.60
N PRO A 609 -39.29 34.60 -1.33
CA PRO A 609 -38.01 35.10 -0.82
C PRO A 609 -38.04 36.54 -0.30
N LEU A 610 -38.86 37.39 -0.89
CA LEU A 610 -38.93 38.80 -0.50
C LEU A 610 -39.59 38.96 0.88
N SER A 611 -40.59 38.11 1.19
CA SER A 611 -41.32 38.14 2.46
C SER A 611 -40.55 37.54 3.64
N ARG A 612 -39.39 36.94 3.41
CA ARG A 612 -38.50 36.33 4.45
C ARG A 612 -37.06 36.83 4.41
N LYS A 613 -36.81 37.95 3.77
CA LYS A 613 -35.46 38.46 3.47
C LYS A 613 -34.71 38.95 4.70
N ASN A 614 -35.39 39.56 5.65
CA ASN A 614 -34.81 40.18 6.84
C ASN A 614 -35.70 40.06 8.06
N LEU A 615 -35.23 40.47 9.25
CA LEU A 615 -36.00 40.46 10.48
C LEU A 615 -37.20 41.41 10.45
N GLU A 616 -37.15 42.46 9.64
CA GLU A 616 -38.27 43.40 9.53
C GLU A 616 -39.50 42.73 8.89
N SER A 617 -39.30 41.73 8.08
CA SER A 617 -40.39 40.96 7.50
C SER A 617 -41.27 40.24 8.54
N LEU A 618 -40.73 39.95 9.74
CA LEU A 618 -41.53 39.43 10.87
C LEU A 618 -42.71 40.32 11.25
N LYS A 619 -42.61 41.63 11.09
CA LYS A 619 -43.66 42.59 11.38
C LYS A 619 -44.90 42.42 10.48
N ASN A 620 -44.71 41.87 9.29
CA ASN A 620 -45.73 41.67 8.28
C ASN A 620 -46.44 40.31 8.40
N ILE A 621 -45.87 39.38 9.18
CA ILE A 621 -46.44 38.06 9.39
C ILE A 621 -47.61 38.16 10.36
N LYS A 622 -48.75 37.58 9.98
CA LYS A 622 -49.97 37.60 10.79
C LYS A 622 -50.38 36.20 11.16
N VAL A 623 -50.95 36.04 12.34
CA VAL A 623 -51.56 34.82 12.84
C VAL A 623 -53.00 35.04 13.15
N ARG A 624 -53.87 34.05 13.00
CA ARG A 624 -55.27 34.09 13.23
C ARG A 624 -55.58 33.77 14.71
N ASN A 625 -56.45 34.56 15.34
CA ASN A 625 -56.94 34.23 16.65
C ASN A 625 -58.19 33.31 16.63
N SER A 626 -58.66 32.88 17.80
CA SER A 626 -59.86 32.04 17.93
C SER A 626 -61.12 32.66 17.40
N ALA A 627 -61.20 34.01 17.31
CA ALA A 627 -62.32 34.75 16.76
C ALA A 627 -62.27 34.95 15.24
N GLY A 628 -61.14 34.46 14.57
CA GLY A 628 -60.94 34.58 13.13
C GLY A 628 -60.25 35.87 12.70
N GLU A 629 -59.84 36.76 13.64
CA GLU A 629 -59.12 37.99 13.36
C GLU A 629 -57.63 37.79 13.20
N MET A 630 -57.01 38.57 12.35
CA MET A 630 -55.59 38.51 12.05
C MET A 630 -54.76 39.49 12.88
N ALA A 631 -53.79 38.98 13.65
CA ALA A 631 -52.90 39.81 14.46
C ALA A 631 -51.45 39.65 14.03
N PRO A 632 -50.62 40.71 14.00
CA PRO A 632 -49.22 40.63 13.69
C PRO A 632 -48.46 39.80 14.75
N ILE A 633 -47.63 38.81 14.36
CA ILE A 633 -46.89 37.98 15.30
C ILE A 633 -45.87 38.79 16.11
N ALA A 634 -45.37 39.89 15.56
CA ALA A 634 -44.41 40.78 16.24
C ALA A 634 -44.88 41.35 17.57
N GLN A 635 -46.21 41.32 17.86
CA GLN A 635 -46.77 41.74 19.15
C GLN A 635 -46.63 40.66 20.24
N PHE A 636 -46.35 39.43 19.87
CA PHE A 636 -46.35 38.26 20.75
C PHE A 636 -44.97 37.63 20.89
N ILE A 637 -43.97 38.15 20.17
CA ILE A 637 -42.61 37.60 20.16
C ILE A 637 -41.58 38.68 20.50
N SER A 638 -40.52 38.26 21.18
CA SER A 638 -39.29 39.02 21.28
C SER A 638 -38.19 38.29 20.50
N VAL A 639 -37.32 39.03 19.84
CA VAL A 639 -36.25 38.46 19.03
C VAL A 639 -34.92 38.96 19.54
N GLU A 640 -34.07 38.05 19.97
CA GLU A 640 -32.75 38.36 20.48
C GLU A 640 -31.68 37.69 19.61
N LYS A 641 -30.60 38.38 19.30
CA LYS A 641 -29.47 37.81 18.60
C LYS A 641 -28.58 37.05 19.57
N VAL A 642 -28.44 35.77 19.38
CA VAL A 642 -27.63 34.86 20.18
C VAL A 642 -26.55 34.20 19.33
N TYR A 643 -25.54 33.67 19.98
CA TYR A 643 -24.50 32.88 19.35
C TYR A 643 -24.52 31.51 19.97
N GLY A 644 -24.42 30.47 19.12
CA GLY A 644 -24.40 29.08 19.54
C GLY A 644 -23.81 28.20 18.48
N PRO A 645 -23.61 26.92 18.74
CA PRO A 645 -23.10 25.98 17.75
C PRO A 645 -24.17 25.71 16.68
N ASP A 646 -23.70 25.55 15.44
CA ASP A 646 -24.57 25.11 14.34
C ASP A 646 -24.89 23.60 14.48
N ILE A 647 -23.89 22.79 14.82
CA ILE A 647 -24.02 21.36 15.00
C ILE A 647 -23.34 20.95 16.32
N ILE A 648 -24.02 20.12 17.11
CA ILE A 648 -23.47 19.45 18.28
C ILE A 648 -23.33 17.97 17.95
N SER A 649 -22.08 17.49 17.90
CA SER A 649 -21.76 16.09 17.65
C SER A 649 -21.60 15.33 18.95
N ARG A 650 -21.89 14.02 18.91
CA ARG A 650 -21.63 13.11 20.01
C ARG A 650 -20.87 11.88 19.52
N PHE A 651 -19.92 11.43 20.31
CA PHE A 651 -19.18 10.22 20.07
C PHE A 651 -19.28 9.32 21.32
N ASN A 652 -19.73 8.09 21.15
CA ASN A 652 -20.04 7.19 22.26
C ASN A 652 -20.97 7.82 23.31
N LEU A 653 -21.96 8.56 22.85
CA LEU A 653 -22.97 9.31 23.65
C LEU A 653 -22.43 10.53 24.41
N TYR A 654 -21.12 10.76 24.45
CA TYR A 654 -20.57 11.99 25.02
C TYR A 654 -20.55 13.13 24.00
N THR A 655 -20.77 14.35 24.46
CA THR A 655 -20.57 15.52 23.60
C THR A 655 -19.14 15.55 23.12
N SER A 656 -18.95 15.66 21.80
CA SER A 656 -17.62 15.57 21.20
C SER A 656 -17.34 16.68 20.20
N MET A 657 -16.07 17.05 20.11
CA MET A 657 -15.54 17.94 19.09
C MET A 657 -14.46 17.21 18.31
N LYS A 658 -14.65 17.15 17.00
CA LYS A 658 -13.69 16.51 16.11
C LYS A 658 -12.51 17.45 15.85
N VAL A 659 -11.30 16.95 16.05
CA VAL A 659 -10.04 17.61 15.72
C VAL A 659 -9.34 16.77 14.65
N MET A 660 -8.89 17.41 13.58
CA MET A 660 -8.08 16.83 12.54
C MET A 660 -6.64 17.27 12.76
N VAL A 661 -5.74 16.29 12.91
CA VAL A 661 -4.32 16.53 13.21
C VAL A 661 -3.47 16.03 12.04
N ALA A 662 -2.79 16.96 11.37
CA ALA A 662 -1.89 16.66 10.27
C ALA A 662 -0.46 16.50 10.78
N PRO A 663 0.22 15.36 10.54
CA PRO A 663 1.62 15.21 10.85
C PRO A 663 2.50 16.19 10.07
N ALA A 664 3.60 16.64 10.67
CA ALA A 664 4.56 17.50 10.00
C ALA A 664 5.36 16.71 8.94
N SER A 665 5.79 17.43 7.89
CA SER A 665 6.59 16.81 6.82
C SER A 665 7.89 16.20 7.36
N GLY A 666 8.07 14.90 7.16
CA GLY A 666 9.21 14.14 7.68
C GLY A 666 8.91 13.37 8.97
N TYR A 667 7.73 13.55 9.54
CA TYR A 667 7.25 12.75 10.67
C TYR A 667 6.18 11.76 10.22
N THR A 668 6.06 10.65 10.96
CA THR A 668 5.07 9.61 10.67
C THR A 668 3.81 9.78 11.53
N SER A 669 2.73 9.11 11.11
CA SER A 669 1.48 9.04 11.90
C SER A 669 1.72 8.50 13.31
N GLY A 670 2.58 7.47 13.46
CA GLY A 670 2.90 6.91 14.78
C GLY A 670 3.60 7.88 15.71
N GLN A 671 4.52 8.74 15.20
CA GLN A 671 5.15 9.79 15.98
C GLN A 671 4.13 10.86 16.38
N ALA A 672 3.25 11.26 15.47
CA ALA A 672 2.18 12.19 15.76
C ALA A 672 1.19 11.64 16.81
N LEU A 673 0.85 10.34 16.75
CA LEU A 673 0.02 9.68 17.75
C LEU A 673 0.68 9.67 19.15
N THR A 674 1.98 9.47 19.20
CA THR A 674 2.74 9.54 20.47
C THR A 674 2.72 10.95 21.03
N ALA A 675 3.01 11.96 20.22
CA ALA A 675 2.92 13.37 20.62
C ALA A 675 1.53 13.77 21.10
N LEU A 676 0.49 13.26 20.43
CA LEU A 676 -0.90 13.47 20.76
C LEU A 676 -1.23 12.90 22.17
N ALA A 677 -0.76 11.71 22.47
CA ALA A 677 -0.95 11.07 23.79
C ALA A 677 -0.20 11.81 24.90
N GLU A 678 1.03 12.24 24.65
CA GLU A 678 1.85 13.02 25.61
C GLU A 678 1.17 14.36 25.93
N VAL A 679 0.77 15.14 24.91
CA VAL A 679 0.09 16.42 25.08
C VAL A 679 -1.25 16.25 25.80
N ALA A 680 -2.00 15.17 25.50
CA ALA A 680 -3.24 14.87 26.20
C ALA A 680 -3.03 14.60 27.70
N GLN A 681 -1.99 13.87 28.04
CA GLN A 681 -1.66 13.57 29.43
C GLN A 681 -1.24 14.83 30.22
N GLU A 682 -0.58 15.78 29.55
CA GLU A 682 -0.09 17.01 30.17
C GLU A 682 -1.14 18.12 30.26
N ASN A 683 -2.02 18.24 29.26
CA ASN A 683 -2.87 19.44 29.07
C ASN A 683 -4.38 19.20 29.25
N LEU A 684 -4.87 17.95 29.26
CA LEU A 684 -6.31 17.73 29.39
C LEU A 684 -6.75 17.75 30.87
N PRO A 685 -7.71 18.65 31.24
CA PRO A 685 -8.26 18.68 32.57
C PRO A 685 -9.09 17.42 32.87
N THR A 686 -9.26 17.13 34.16
CA THR A 686 -10.11 16.01 34.61
C THR A 686 -11.53 16.15 34.09
N GLY A 687 -12.07 15.06 33.50
CA GLY A 687 -13.41 15.03 32.90
C GLY A 687 -13.42 15.24 31.39
N TYR A 688 -12.30 15.62 30.79
CA TYR A 688 -12.13 15.68 29.35
C TYR A 688 -11.21 14.57 28.88
N THR A 689 -11.58 13.91 27.80
CA THR A 689 -10.82 12.79 27.21
C THR A 689 -10.82 12.90 25.70
N TYR A 690 -10.06 12.03 25.05
CA TYR A 690 -10.10 11.87 23.60
C TYR A 690 -10.21 10.42 23.22
N GLU A 691 -10.80 10.17 22.06
CA GLU A 691 -10.74 8.87 21.38
C GLU A 691 -10.30 9.07 19.93
N LEU A 692 -9.47 8.15 19.46
CA LEU A 692 -9.04 8.15 18.07
C LEU A 692 -10.17 7.63 17.18
N GLY A 693 -10.34 8.26 16.04
CA GLY A 693 -11.25 7.84 14.98
C GLY A 693 -10.52 7.25 13.78
N GLY A 694 -11.27 6.68 12.85
CA GLY A 694 -10.77 6.26 11.55
C GLY A 694 -9.55 5.34 11.58
N MET A 695 -8.63 5.58 10.65
CA MET A 695 -7.37 4.82 10.53
C MET A 695 -6.45 4.96 11.75
N ALA A 696 -6.47 6.11 12.42
CA ALA A 696 -5.64 6.35 13.60
C ALA A 696 -5.96 5.38 14.75
N ARG A 697 -7.23 5.03 14.92
CA ARG A 697 -7.67 4.03 15.89
C ARG A 697 -7.11 2.64 15.55
N GLU A 698 -7.19 2.23 14.29
CA GLU A 698 -6.65 0.94 13.82
C GLU A 698 -5.12 0.89 13.99
N GLU A 699 -4.44 1.98 13.69
CA GLU A 699 -2.99 2.11 13.85
C GLU A 699 -2.58 2.01 15.32
N ALA A 700 -3.25 2.72 16.20
CA ALA A 700 -2.99 2.67 17.64
C ALA A 700 -3.22 1.27 18.22
N GLN A 701 -4.27 0.57 17.76
CA GLN A 701 -4.55 -0.80 18.19
C GLN A 701 -3.55 -1.82 17.63
N SER A 702 -3.08 -1.63 16.39
CA SER A 702 -2.13 -2.53 15.75
C SER A 702 -0.69 -2.30 16.21
N SER A 703 -0.34 -1.09 16.63
CA SER A 703 1.00 -0.75 17.15
C SER A 703 1.29 -1.32 18.54
N GLY A 704 0.31 -1.94 19.17
CA GLY A 704 0.44 -2.57 20.49
C GLY A 704 1.18 -3.91 20.48
N SER A 705 1.09 -4.65 21.58
CA SER A 705 1.78 -5.92 21.85
C SER A 705 1.56 -7.04 20.82
N ALA A 706 0.54 -6.94 19.96
CA ALA A 706 0.16 -8.00 19.02
C ALA A 706 1.23 -8.27 17.96
N THR A 707 1.83 -7.23 17.38
CA THR A 707 2.89 -7.39 16.34
C THR A 707 4.15 -8.03 16.92
N GLY A 708 4.57 -7.60 18.11
CA GLY A 708 5.72 -8.21 18.82
C GLY A 708 5.50 -9.67 19.14
N LEU A 709 4.29 -10.04 19.60
CA LEU A 709 3.92 -11.43 19.90
C LEU A 709 4.04 -12.32 18.66
N ILE A 710 3.65 -11.83 17.49
CA ILE A 710 3.72 -12.61 16.25
C ILE A 710 5.16 -12.90 15.85
N PHE A 711 6.06 -11.91 15.93
CA PHE A 711 7.47 -12.15 15.68
C PHE A 711 8.02 -13.23 16.61
N VAL A 712 7.67 -13.18 17.90
CA VAL A 712 8.04 -14.22 18.87
C VAL A 712 7.48 -15.57 18.47
N LEU A 713 6.21 -15.64 18.08
CA LEU A 713 5.57 -16.88 17.61
C LEU A 713 6.26 -17.42 16.35
N CYS A 714 6.59 -16.59 15.38
CA CYS A 714 7.34 -17.02 14.20
C CYS A 714 8.69 -17.64 14.58
N PHE A 715 9.44 -17.02 15.49
CA PHE A 715 10.70 -17.58 16.01
C PHE A 715 10.47 -18.93 16.72
N VAL A 716 9.43 -19.05 17.54
CA VAL A 716 9.09 -20.30 18.24
C VAL A 716 8.73 -21.41 17.24
N PHE A 717 7.90 -21.10 16.23
CA PHE A 717 7.53 -22.10 15.21
C PHE A 717 8.74 -22.57 14.42
N VAL A 718 9.60 -21.65 13.98
CA VAL A 718 10.85 -21.99 13.28
C VAL A 718 11.75 -22.83 14.17
N TYR A 719 11.89 -22.47 15.46
CA TYR A 719 12.69 -23.25 16.42
C TYR A 719 12.18 -24.65 16.61
N LEU A 720 10.87 -24.82 16.81
CA LEU A 720 10.27 -26.14 17.03
C LEU A 720 10.41 -27.04 15.80
N LEU A 721 10.23 -26.48 14.61
CA LEU A 721 10.34 -27.22 13.36
C LEU A 721 11.80 -27.63 13.09
N LEU A 722 12.75 -26.72 13.33
CA LEU A 722 14.18 -27.06 13.23
C LEU A 722 14.61 -28.06 14.28
N SER A 723 14.04 -28.01 15.49
CA SER A 723 14.33 -28.99 16.54
C SER A 723 13.84 -30.39 16.17
N ALA A 724 12.67 -30.46 15.52
CA ALA A 724 12.16 -31.72 14.98
C ALA A 724 13.04 -32.25 13.82
N GLN A 725 13.51 -31.38 12.94
CA GLN A 725 14.33 -31.74 11.80
C GLN A 725 15.73 -32.25 12.20
N TYR A 726 16.40 -31.53 13.09
CA TYR A 726 17.75 -31.89 13.54
C TYR A 726 17.79 -32.92 14.69
N GLU A 727 16.63 -33.34 15.17
CA GLU A 727 16.50 -34.17 16.39
C GLU A 727 17.34 -33.64 17.56
N SER A 728 17.39 -32.31 17.66
CA SER A 728 18.25 -31.59 18.59
C SER A 728 17.62 -30.28 19.04
N TYR A 729 17.69 -29.95 20.31
CA TYR A 729 17.27 -28.66 20.84
C TYR A 729 18.39 -27.59 20.80
N ILE A 730 19.63 -27.98 20.58
CA ILE A 730 20.79 -27.09 20.65
C ILE A 730 21.19 -26.59 19.25
N LEU A 731 21.19 -27.48 18.25
CA LEU A 731 21.65 -27.14 16.90
C LEU A 731 20.80 -26.08 16.17
N PRO A 732 19.46 -26.01 16.35
CA PRO A 732 18.64 -24.94 15.78
C PRO A 732 19.06 -23.52 16.16
N LEU A 733 19.70 -23.35 17.33
CA LEU A 733 20.18 -22.06 17.79
C LEU A 733 21.27 -21.47 16.86
N ALA A 734 22.04 -22.33 16.17
CA ALA A 734 23.03 -21.87 15.18
C ALA A 734 22.35 -21.17 14.00
N VAL A 735 21.16 -21.62 13.61
CA VAL A 735 20.35 -21.00 12.55
C VAL A 735 19.67 -19.73 13.06
N LEU A 736 18.94 -19.83 14.17
CA LEU A 736 18.15 -18.73 14.71
C LEU A 736 18.97 -17.49 15.08
N LEU A 737 20.14 -17.68 15.70
CA LEU A 737 21.02 -16.57 16.08
C LEU A 737 21.67 -15.86 14.87
N SER A 738 21.54 -16.40 13.67
CA SER A 738 21.99 -15.76 12.44
C SER A 738 20.95 -14.81 11.83
N ILE A 739 19.66 -14.98 12.13
CA ILE A 739 18.57 -14.20 11.56
C ILE A 739 18.64 -12.70 11.93
N PRO A 740 18.99 -12.30 13.17
CA PRO A 740 19.05 -10.89 13.55
C PRO A 740 19.94 -10.01 12.66
N PHE A 741 20.97 -10.56 12.03
CA PHE A 741 21.81 -9.79 11.09
C PHE A 741 21.06 -9.29 9.87
N GLY A 742 20.17 -10.10 9.31
CA GLY A 742 19.36 -9.67 8.20
C GLY A 742 18.25 -8.70 8.60
N LEU A 743 17.60 -8.95 9.74
CA LEU A 743 16.62 -8.00 10.27
C LEU A 743 17.28 -6.64 10.53
N LEU A 744 18.47 -6.62 11.11
CA LEU A 744 19.27 -5.40 11.27
C LEU A 744 19.57 -4.74 9.92
N GLY A 745 19.90 -5.54 8.90
CA GLY A 745 20.16 -5.06 7.54
C GLY A 745 18.98 -4.31 6.95
N SER A 746 17.76 -4.80 7.17
CA SER A 746 16.54 -4.12 6.73
C SER A 746 16.40 -2.75 7.38
N PHE A 747 16.54 -2.65 8.69
CA PHE A 747 16.47 -1.38 9.40
C PHE A 747 17.58 -0.41 8.99
N LEU A 748 18.81 -0.89 8.78
CA LEU A 748 19.92 -0.05 8.34
C LEU A 748 19.67 0.54 6.94
N PHE A 749 19.15 -0.26 6.01
CA PHE A 749 18.86 0.24 4.66
C PHE A 749 17.67 1.21 4.66
N VAL A 750 16.58 0.90 5.35
CA VAL A 750 15.40 1.77 5.45
C VAL A 750 15.78 3.11 6.08
N ASN A 751 16.49 3.11 7.20
CA ASN A 751 16.95 4.35 7.85
C ASN A 751 18.02 5.07 7.01
N GLY A 752 18.91 4.33 6.33
CA GLY A 752 19.93 4.89 5.45
C GLY A 752 19.33 5.60 4.24
N VAL A 753 18.36 4.98 3.57
CA VAL A 753 17.64 5.59 2.44
C VAL A 753 16.80 6.77 2.90
N SER A 754 16.13 6.68 4.06
CA SER A 754 15.42 7.81 4.67
C SER A 754 16.36 8.98 4.99
N ALA A 755 17.55 8.71 5.53
CA ALA A 755 18.53 9.75 5.81
C ALA A 755 19.03 10.45 4.55
N ILE A 756 19.27 9.70 3.47
CA ILE A 756 19.62 10.24 2.15
C ILE A 756 18.43 11.00 1.54
N GLY A 757 17.21 10.49 1.70
CA GLY A 757 15.97 11.11 1.27
C GLY A 757 15.68 12.46 1.96
N ASN A 758 16.24 12.71 3.14
CA ASN A 758 16.12 14.01 3.81
C ASN A 758 16.98 15.14 3.16
N ILE A 759 17.89 14.79 2.25
CA ILE A 759 18.61 15.76 1.43
C ILE A 759 17.64 16.34 0.40
N SER A 760 17.48 17.67 0.38
CA SER A 760 16.39 18.40 -0.31
C SER A 760 16.16 18.05 -1.79
N ALA A 761 17.18 17.62 -2.52
CA ALA A 761 17.05 17.21 -3.93
C ALA A 761 16.51 15.77 -4.10
N LEU A 762 16.75 14.89 -3.12
CA LEU A 762 16.39 13.47 -3.16
C LEU A 762 15.10 13.14 -2.37
N LYS A 763 14.64 14.08 -1.53
CA LYS A 763 13.39 13.94 -0.75
C LYS A 763 12.18 13.64 -1.64
N MET A 764 12.15 14.24 -2.81
CA MET A 764 11.07 14.08 -3.80
C MET A 764 11.09 12.71 -4.49
N ILE A 765 12.25 12.07 -4.57
CA ILE A 765 12.45 10.79 -5.27
C ILE A 765 12.35 9.62 -4.31
N LEU A 766 13.00 9.70 -3.15
CA LEU A 766 13.10 8.58 -2.20
C LEU A 766 12.04 8.62 -1.09
N GLY A 767 11.61 9.82 -0.68
CA GLY A 767 10.68 9.99 0.44
C GLY A 767 11.27 9.56 1.79
N THR A 768 10.47 9.67 2.85
CA THR A 768 10.78 9.11 4.16
C THR A 768 10.14 7.73 4.28
N MET A 769 10.92 6.74 4.70
CA MET A 769 10.43 5.38 4.93
C MET A 769 10.21 5.16 6.43
N SER A 770 9.20 4.37 6.77
CA SER A 770 8.83 4.03 8.14
C SER A 770 8.71 2.52 8.32
N ASN A 771 8.68 2.07 9.59
CA ASN A 771 8.32 0.71 9.92
C ASN A 771 6.80 0.53 9.78
N ASN A 772 6.37 0.33 8.55
CA ASN A 772 4.98 0.13 8.15
C ASN A 772 4.71 -1.35 7.83
N ILE A 773 3.48 -1.67 7.45
CA ILE A 773 3.07 -3.04 7.10
C ILE A 773 3.98 -3.66 6.04
N TYR A 774 4.39 -2.92 5.00
CA TYR A 774 5.27 -3.42 3.94
C TYR A 774 6.66 -3.79 4.47
N MET A 775 7.22 -2.98 5.37
CA MET A 775 8.49 -3.32 6.03
C MET A 775 8.35 -4.55 6.92
N GLN A 776 7.27 -4.66 7.69
CA GLN A 776 7.01 -5.80 8.57
C GLN A 776 6.82 -7.09 7.77
N ILE A 777 6.16 -7.03 6.63
CA ILE A 777 6.05 -8.12 5.66
C ILE A 777 7.44 -8.55 5.17
N ALA A 778 8.30 -7.60 4.81
CA ALA A 778 9.68 -7.88 4.42
C ALA A 778 10.47 -8.58 5.53
N LEU A 779 10.34 -8.12 6.79
CA LEU A 779 10.99 -8.74 7.94
C LEU A 779 10.54 -10.19 8.15
N ILE A 780 9.23 -10.45 8.06
CA ILE A 780 8.66 -11.80 8.17
C ILE A 780 9.21 -12.72 7.07
N MET A 781 9.20 -12.26 5.84
CA MET A 781 9.74 -13.00 4.70
C MET A 781 11.24 -13.30 4.88
N LEU A 782 12.02 -12.32 5.32
CA LEU A 782 13.46 -12.46 5.53
C LEU A 782 13.79 -13.49 6.62
N MET A 783 12.96 -13.63 7.65
CA MET A 783 13.15 -14.67 8.66
C MET A 783 13.21 -16.07 8.02
N GLY A 784 12.31 -16.36 7.09
CA GLY A 784 12.30 -17.62 6.36
C GLY A 784 13.49 -17.78 5.42
N LEU A 785 13.79 -16.76 4.63
CA LEU A 785 14.88 -16.79 3.63
C LEU A 785 16.27 -16.89 4.26
N LEU A 786 16.51 -16.18 5.34
CA LEU A 786 17.78 -16.23 6.07
C LEU A 786 17.93 -17.57 6.79
N ALA A 787 16.84 -18.10 7.37
CA ALA A 787 16.86 -19.44 7.94
C ALA A 787 17.26 -20.48 6.88
N LYS A 788 16.71 -20.41 5.66
CA LYS A 788 17.06 -21.30 4.55
C LYS A 788 18.57 -21.33 4.25
N ASN A 789 19.19 -20.16 4.12
CA ASN A 789 20.63 -20.07 3.87
C ASN A 789 21.46 -20.69 4.98
N ALA A 790 21.07 -20.43 6.24
CA ALA A 790 21.73 -20.99 7.41
C ALA A 790 21.54 -22.50 7.52
N ILE A 791 20.32 -23.02 7.27
CA ILE A 791 19.99 -24.44 7.26
C ILE A 791 20.89 -25.19 6.28
N LEU A 792 21.03 -24.70 5.04
CA LEU A 792 21.88 -25.35 4.04
C LEU A 792 23.34 -25.44 4.46
N ILE A 793 23.89 -24.41 5.13
CA ILE A 793 25.27 -24.44 5.64
C ILE A 793 25.38 -25.48 6.77
N VAL A 794 24.46 -25.49 7.70
CA VAL A 794 24.46 -26.38 8.87
C VAL A 794 24.30 -27.82 8.44
N GLU A 795 23.37 -28.12 7.53
CA GLU A 795 23.10 -29.49 7.05
C GLU A 795 24.31 -30.07 6.32
N PHE A 796 24.90 -29.32 5.39
CA PHE A 796 26.12 -29.76 4.69
C PHE A 796 27.35 -29.92 5.59
N ALA A 797 27.40 -29.14 6.67
CA ALA A 797 28.43 -29.32 7.69
C ALA A 797 28.15 -30.54 8.56
N LEU A 798 26.91 -30.80 8.91
CA LEU A 798 26.46 -31.96 9.70
C LEU A 798 26.71 -33.27 8.96
N ASP A 799 26.37 -33.37 7.67
CA ASP A 799 26.63 -34.54 6.83
C ASP A 799 28.12 -34.91 6.78
N ARG A 800 28.99 -33.89 6.57
CA ARG A 800 30.43 -34.09 6.62
C ARG A 800 30.94 -34.48 8.00
N ARG A 801 30.29 -34.01 9.04
CA ARG A 801 30.60 -34.41 10.43
C ARG A 801 30.25 -35.90 10.63
N LYS A 802 29.10 -36.34 10.14
CA LYS A 802 28.64 -37.73 10.20
C LYS A 802 29.65 -38.67 9.46
N MET A 803 30.22 -38.18 8.35
CA MET A 803 31.29 -38.89 7.62
C MET A 803 32.64 -38.92 8.38
N GLY A 804 32.74 -38.53 9.64
CA GLY A 804 33.94 -38.62 10.46
C GLY A 804 34.91 -37.45 10.40
N MET A 805 34.59 -36.35 9.71
CA MET A 805 35.43 -35.14 9.68
C MET A 805 35.40 -34.39 11.03
N SER A 806 36.50 -33.72 11.36
CA SER A 806 36.51 -32.83 12.54
C SER A 806 35.47 -31.73 12.40
N ILE A 807 34.83 -31.29 13.51
CA ILE A 807 33.77 -30.25 13.53
C ILE A 807 34.25 -29.00 12.77
N THR A 808 35.48 -28.56 12.95
CA THR A 808 36.04 -27.35 12.33
C THR A 808 36.14 -27.52 10.79
N TRP A 809 36.68 -28.63 10.32
CA TRP A 809 36.82 -28.87 8.88
C TRP A 809 35.50 -29.18 8.21
N ALA A 810 34.59 -29.88 8.89
CA ALA A 810 33.23 -30.09 8.41
C ALA A 810 32.48 -28.74 8.19
N ALA A 811 32.64 -27.80 9.10
CA ALA A 811 32.09 -26.45 8.97
C ALA A 811 32.70 -25.67 7.80
N VAL A 812 34.05 -25.65 7.66
CA VAL A 812 34.74 -24.91 6.59
C VAL A 812 34.42 -25.46 5.21
N LEU A 813 34.43 -26.79 5.06
CA LEU A 813 34.14 -27.44 3.79
C LEU A 813 32.67 -27.42 3.42
N GLY A 814 31.76 -27.56 4.41
CA GLY A 814 30.33 -27.43 4.22
C GLY A 814 29.96 -26.02 3.74
N ALA A 815 30.44 -25.00 4.43
CA ALA A 815 30.23 -23.60 4.04
C ALA A 815 30.87 -23.30 2.65
N GLY A 816 32.04 -23.83 2.36
CA GLY A 816 32.73 -23.66 1.07
C GLY A 816 31.96 -24.28 -0.11
N ALA A 817 31.33 -25.43 0.09
CA ALA A 817 30.50 -26.08 -0.92
C ALA A 817 29.23 -25.32 -1.25
N ARG A 818 28.67 -24.61 -0.25
CA ARG A 818 27.42 -23.86 -0.39
C ARG A 818 27.61 -22.38 -0.73
N LEU A 819 28.85 -21.89 -0.83
CA LEU A 819 29.11 -20.48 -1.10
C LEU A 819 28.53 -20.03 -2.46
N ARG A 820 28.72 -20.82 -3.53
CA ARG A 820 28.24 -20.45 -4.88
C ARG A 820 26.71 -20.41 -4.96
N PRO A 821 25.96 -21.44 -4.49
CA PRO A 821 24.51 -21.40 -4.44
C PRO A 821 23.99 -20.19 -3.67
N ILE A 822 24.46 -19.98 -2.44
CA ILE A 822 23.99 -18.88 -1.58
C ILE A 822 24.24 -17.51 -2.23
N LEU A 823 25.41 -17.28 -2.83
CA LEU A 823 25.69 -16.04 -3.53
C LEU A 823 24.78 -15.86 -4.75
N MET A 824 24.56 -16.93 -5.53
CA MET A 824 23.73 -16.90 -6.72
C MET A 824 22.28 -16.56 -6.38
N THR A 825 21.70 -17.26 -5.42
CA THR A 825 20.30 -17.10 -5.04
C THR A 825 20.06 -15.76 -4.35
N SER A 826 20.92 -15.37 -3.42
CA SER A 826 20.80 -14.08 -2.71
C SER A 826 21.00 -12.90 -3.66
N LEU A 827 21.95 -12.95 -4.60
CA LEU A 827 22.14 -11.90 -5.60
C LEU A 827 21.00 -11.87 -6.62
N ALA A 828 20.48 -13.03 -7.04
CA ALA A 828 19.31 -13.10 -7.92
C ALA A 828 18.11 -12.41 -7.27
N MET A 829 17.88 -12.66 -5.97
CA MET A 829 16.83 -12.01 -5.21
C MET A 829 17.06 -10.50 -5.09
N VAL A 830 18.26 -10.08 -4.68
CA VAL A 830 18.58 -8.65 -4.53
C VAL A 830 18.37 -7.90 -5.84
N VAL A 831 18.89 -8.42 -6.94
CA VAL A 831 18.77 -7.80 -8.28
C VAL A 831 17.31 -7.86 -8.77
N GLY A 832 16.60 -8.95 -8.53
CA GLY A 832 15.19 -9.10 -8.89
C GLY A 832 14.26 -8.13 -8.14
N LEU A 833 14.66 -7.69 -6.94
CA LEU A 833 13.88 -6.72 -6.15
C LEU A 833 14.28 -5.25 -6.39
N LEU A 834 15.32 -4.97 -7.16
CA LEU A 834 15.73 -3.59 -7.49
C LEU A 834 14.60 -2.76 -8.11
N PRO A 835 13.77 -3.28 -9.03
CA PRO A 835 12.64 -2.51 -9.55
C PRO A 835 11.66 -2.06 -8.47
N LEU A 836 11.41 -2.89 -7.43
CA LEU A 836 10.58 -2.47 -6.29
C LEU A 836 11.23 -1.35 -5.48
N MET A 837 12.54 -1.43 -5.23
CA MET A 837 13.26 -0.39 -4.48
C MET A 837 13.24 0.97 -5.19
N PHE A 838 13.27 0.97 -6.52
CA PHE A 838 13.27 2.17 -7.37
C PHE A 838 11.91 2.40 -8.05
N ALA A 839 10.81 1.86 -7.51
CA ALA A 839 9.48 2.06 -8.05
C ALA A 839 9.08 3.55 -8.08
N PHE A 840 8.43 3.98 -9.17
CA PHE A 840 7.87 5.32 -9.36
C PHE A 840 6.40 5.22 -9.74
N GLY A 841 5.64 6.29 -9.50
CA GLY A 841 4.22 6.32 -9.86
C GLY A 841 3.33 5.71 -8.78
N VAL A 842 2.35 4.94 -9.22
CA VAL A 842 1.29 4.37 -8.38
C VAL A 842 1.82 3.27 -7.48
N GLY A 843 1.48 3.29 -6.18
CA GLY A 843 1.92 2.27 -5.23
C GLY A 843 3.41 2.32 -4.90
N ALA A 844 4.10 3.39 -5.26
CA ALA A 844 5.56 3.49 -5.16
C ALA A 844 6.09 3.46 -3.73
N HIS A 845 5.41 4.09 -2.77
CA HIS A 845 5.89 4.20 -1.39
C HIS A 845 5.91 2.85 -0.67
N GLY A 846 4.85 2.06 -0.82
CA GLY A 846 4.79 0.70 -0.29
C GLY A 846 5.84 -0.21 -0.92
N ASN A 847 5.91 -0.21 -2.25
CA ASN A 847 6.87 -1.02 -3.01
C ASN A 847 8.33 -0.68 -2.67
N ARG A 848 8.68 0.61 -2.56
CA ARG A 848 10.02 1.05 -2.15
C ARG A 848 10.38 0.58 -0.75
N THR A 849 9.47 0.70 0.20
CA THR A 849 9.70 0.23 1.57
C THR A 849 9.93 -1.29 1.59
N LEU A 850 9.09 -2.05 0.90
CA LEU A 850 9.20 -3.50 0.77
C LEU A 850 10.52 -3.91 0.11
N GLY A 851 10.85 -3.30 -1.03
CA GLY A 851 12.09 -3.57 -1.78
C GLY A 851 13.34 -3.20 -0.99
N THR A 852 13.39 -2.02 -0.40
CA THR A 852 14.55 -1.53 0.39
C THR A 852 14.80 -2.40 1.61
N ALA A 853 13.77 -2.74 2.37
CA ALA A 853 13.89 -3.60 3.54
C ALA A 853 14.36 -5.01 3.16
N SER A 854 13.79 -5.59 2.09
CA SER A 854 14.15 -6.93 1.62
C SER A 854 15.58 -7.00 1.10
N ILE A 855 15.98 -6.02 0.28
CA ILE A 855 17.35 -5.93 -0.29
C ILE A 855 18.37 -5.73 0.83
N GLY A 856 18.13 -4.78 1.73
CA GLY A 856 19.03 -4.49 2.85
C GLY A 856 19.21 -5.69 3.77
N GLY A 857 18.10 -6.33 4.12
CA GLY A 857 18.10 -7.53 4.96
C GLY A 857 18.82 -8.70 4.31
N MET A 858 18.59 -8.95 3.03
CA MET A 858 19.25 -10.03 2.29
C MET A 858 20.75 -9.78 2.09
N LEU A 859 21.16 -8.57 1.70
CA LEU A 859 22.59 -8.26 1.51
C LEU A 859 23.40 -8.40 2.79
N ILE A 860 22.98 -7.72 3.85
CA ILE A 860 23.70 -7.74 5.14
C ILE A 860 23.58 -9.13 5.77
N GLY A 861 22.39 -9.71 5.75
CA GLY A 861 22.13 -11.06 6.25
C GLY A 861 23.01 -12.10 5.57
N MET A 862 23.05 -12.14 4.25
CA MET A 862 23.91 -13.04 3.48
C MET A 862 25.38 -12.86 3.85
N ILE A 863 25.89 -11.62 3.80
CA ILE A 863 27.32 -11.36 4.09
C ILE A 863 27.67 -11.81 5.51
N CYS A 864 26.85 -11.54 6.50
CA CYS A 864 27.12 -11.97 7.87
C CYS A 864 26.97 -13.49 8.03
N GLN A 865 25.92 -14.09 7.46
CA GLN A 865 25.62 -15.51 7.63
C GLN A 865 26.72 -16.41 7.07
N ILE A 866 27.25 -16.11 5.88
CA ILE A 866 28.31 -16.95 5.27
C ILE A 866 29.58 -17.04 6.16
N PHE A 867 29.83 -16.05 7.02
CA PHE A 867 31.00 -16.07 7.94
C PHE A 867 30.61 -16.55 9.35
N ILE A 868 29.45 -16.20 9.86
CA ILE A 868 29.08 -16.40 11.26
C ILE A 868 28.40 -17.76 11.48
N VAL A 869 27.56 -18.23 10.55
CA VAL A 869 26.86 -19.52 10.69
C VAL A 869 27.82 -20.70 10.85
N PRO A 870 28.93 -20.81 10.09
CA PRO A 870 29.90 -21.89 10.30
C PRO A 870 30.54 -21.86 11.69
N ALA A 871 30.78 -20.65 12.24
CA ALA A 871 31.31 -20.49 13.60
C ALA A 871 30.28 -20.86 14.67
N LEU A 872 29.03 -20.46 14.51
CA LEU A 872 27.92 -20.87 15.38
C LEU A 872 27.70 -22.38 15.32
N PHE A 873 27.74 -23.00 14.13
CA PHE A 873 27.67 -24.44 14.00
C PHE A 873 28.75 -25.14 14.86
N VAL A 874 29.99 -24.71 14.78
CA VAL A 874 31.09 -25.32 15.59
C VAL A 874 30.80 -25.18 17.08
N ILE A 875 30.28 -24.07 17.56
CA ILE A 875 29.95 -23.85 18.96
C ILE A 875 28.82 -24.77 19.39
N PHE A 876 27.71 -24.78 18.68
CA PHE A 876 26.50 -25.53 19.06
C PHE A 876 26.63 -27.04 18.81
N GLN A 877 27.35 -27.44 17.78
CA GLN A 877 27.65 -28.85 17.52
C GLN A 877 28.56 -29.44 18.62
N TYR A 878 29.55 -28.66 19.06
CA TYR A 878 30.39 -29.07 20.19
C TYR A 878 29.58 -29.22 21.49
N LEU A 879 28.64 -28.33 21.73
CA LEU A 879 27.72 -28.42 22.87
C LEU A 879 26.77 -29.62 22.74
N GLN A 880 26.25 -29.87 21.54
CA GLN A 880 25.38 -31.00 21.23
C GLN A 880 26.09 -32.35 21.47
N GLU A 881 27.32 -32.49 21.02
CA GLU A 881 28.11 -33.71 21.18
C GLU A 881 28.52 -33.98 22.66
N LYS A 882 28.53 -32.94 23.52
CA LYS A 882 28.68 -33.11 24.97
C LYS A 882 27.45 -33.68 25.65
N VAL A 883 26.24 -33.37 25.10
CA VAL A 883 24.95 -33.81 25.66
C VAL A 883 24.59 -35.19 25.10
N LYS A 884 24.73 -35.37 23.78
CA LYS A 884 24.47 -36.62 23.10
C LYS A 884 25.65 -36.89 22.13
N PRO A 885 26.55 -37.84 22.44
CA PRO A 885 27.61 -38.25 21.53
C PRO A 885 27.04 -38.70 20.19
N MET A 886 27.72 -38.37 19.09
CA MET A 886 27.29 -38.67 17.76
C MET A 886 27.54 -40.17 17.43
N GLU A 887 26.55 -40.86 16.87
CA GLU A 887 26.74 -42.14 16.24
C GLU A 887 27.28 -41.92 14.84
N TRP A 888 28.36 -42.68 14.50
CA TRP A 888 29.02 -42.56 13.21
C TRP A 888 28.31 -43.45 12.19
N GLU A 889 28.11 -42.96 10.98
CA GLU A 889 27.69 -43.84 9.86
C GLU A 889 28.93 -44.61 9.38
N ASP A 890 28.91 -45.95 9.49
CA ASP A 890 29.88 -46.81 8.85
C ASP A 890 29.65 -46.75 7.33
N ILE A 891 30.62 -46.21 6.61
CA ILE A 891 30.61 -46.08 5.13
C ILE A 891 31.19 -47.35 4.53
#